data_a4ecfa8be53023c8c3ad2ddd96ee860a
#
_entry.id   a4ecfa8be53023c8c3ad2ddd96ee860a
#
_cell.length_a   1.000
_cell.length_b   1.000
_cell.length_c   1.000
_cell.angle_alpha   90.00
_cell.angle_beta   90.00
_cell.angle_gamma   90.00
#
_symmetry.space_group_name_H-M   'P 1'
#
loop_
_entity.id
_entity.type
_entity.pdbx_description
1 polymer ?
#
loop_
_entity_poly.entity_id
_entity_poly.type
_entity_poly.pdbx_seq_one_letter_code
_entity_poly.pdbx_strand_id
1 'polypeptide(L)'
;MRKDLPPRYYLTHFHEFLGFFEGANRALLSDEATDFIERFRALDDDKQCIVVRAANRKYAVIDRSQFNYSEVSTPQEQIDWLKVNGWFGDLSHASLNDIAGVLTKDALLALLAEYGSTQGLSSLTKPKLVTRLKEHISTHGWPEQLSLENYLVCLFDSALRFLLFIYFGNTKSRLNQFSMRDLGVMRTRSDSVTDTARFDTKEDALAAWFYANHYSQLASYNDDMLLATAEADFPETEGVSASFYRDQCLYALGLKLLGIDRQKGLAVLQQAQSDKAKEKWLRESYKDGNQDGVKQVLEDIIDNPQSDTLLAFAEDFYARKYHKKRTSTVTDMLRNASRTLDIDVSQNQQVERGVLAHYARQGIEGWRTENRLWRSLFGLTFWKQLYEEDTLVTEFDRRPLSLKQNNFYAKFELSIEDLLRKLDTKEKLRFHLHKMATQHYGKVNSLFMWSSYLLTPIEALIKHGSLEVIYTLLRMMCKDFANLRDGFPDIMVFDNTLRFEEIKAPGDQLRRNQLVSIQRLQQAGFDVAVTTVNWIRDPEQPYVVVDIETTGGNNSYNRITEIGMVKLVAGQEVDRFQTLLNPQRRIPSNITKLTGISDDMVADAPLFSEVADHIASFTQDAVFVAHNVNFDYGFIKQEFARLEQSFRRPKMCTVREMRRTYPGLPSYSLANLTKHFHIEMERHHRALSDAVAAAELLKLAFEKEDEAIIANVSE
;
A
#
# COMPACT_ATOMS: atom_id res chain seq x y z
N MET A 1 -1.51 -24.56 -15.35
CA MET A 1 -1.31 -25.80 -14.54
C MET A 1 -0.73 -25.41 -13.20
N ARG A 2 -1.32 -25.82 -12.08
CA ARG A 2 -0.66 -25.70 -10.78
C ARG A 2 0.58 -26.61 -10.81
N LYS A 3 1.73 -26.04 -10.50
CA LYS A 3 2.98 -26.78 -10.35
C LYS A 3 2.89 -27.55 -9.03
N ASP A 4 2.93 -28.88 -9.06
CA ASP A 4 2.95 -29.69 -7.85
C ASP A 4 4.37 -29.68 -7.27
N LEU A 5 4.48 -29.49 -5.96
CA LEU A 5 5.76 -29.54 -5.26
C LEU A 5 6.04 -30.98 -4.80
N PRO A 6 7.31 -31.45 -4.81
CA PRO A 6 7.69 -32.76 -4.29
C PRO A 6 7.29 -32.95 -2.82
N PRO A 7 7.08 -34.18 -2.31
CA PRO A 7 6.63 -34.39 -0.93
C PRO A 7 7.49 -33.73 0.16
N ARG A 8 8.83 -33.71 -0.01
CA ARG A 8 9.79 -33.09 0.93
C ARG A 8 10.33 -31.74 0.49
N TYR A 9 9.59 -30.98 -0.37
CA TYR A 9 10.02 -29.67 -0.88
C TYR A 9 10.45 -28.69 0.21
N TYR A 10 9.74 -28.71 1.35
CA TYR A 10 10.01 -27.83 2.50
C TYR A 10 11.39 -28.09 3.14
N LEU A 11 11.86 -29.33 3.13
CA LEU A 11 13.20 -29.70 3.60
C LEU A 11 14.27 -29.16 2.64
N THR A 12 14.07 -29.30 1.33
CA THR A 12 14.95 -28.70 0.32
C THR A 12 15.04 -27.19 0.47
N HIS A 13 13.91 -26.51 0.66
CA HIS A 13 13.88 -25.06 0.92
C HIS A 13 14.62 -24.69 2.20
N PHE A 14 14.53 -25.52 3.24
CA PHE A 14 15.23 -25.26 4.49
C PHE A 14 16.74 -25.42 4.34
N HIS A 15 17.20 -26.40 3.59
CA HIS A 15 18.62 -26.53 3.26
C HIS A 15 19.13 -25.37 2.40
N GLU A 16 18.33 -24.89 1.43
CA GLU A 16 18.64 -23.68 0.67
C GLU A 16 18.76 -22.46 1.60
N PHE A 17 17.82 -22.29 2.52
CA PHE A 17 17.86 -21.25 3.55
C PHE A 17 19.12 -21.34 4.42
N LEU A 18 19.49 -22.53 4.88
CA LEU A 18 20.70 -22.73 5.70
C LEU A 18 21.99 -22.53 4.90
N GLY A 19 22.00 -22.79 3.61
CA GLY A 19 23.12 -22.55 2.71
C GLY A 19 23.57 -21.08 2.67
N PHE A 20 22.64 -20.14 2.91
CA PHE A 20 22.95 -18.71 3.04
C PHE A 20 23.94 -18.40 4.17
N PHE A 21 23.98 -19.22 5.20
CA PHE A 21 24.87 -19.05 6.37
C PHE A 21 26.22 -19.79 6.23
N GLU A 22 26.51 -20.32 5.06
CA GLU A 22 27.82 -20.91 4.76
C GLU A 22 28.83 -19.88 4.22
N GLY A 23 28.33 -18.77 3.64
CA GLY A 23 29.12 -17.68 3.09
C GLY A 23 29.35 -16.51 4.05
N ALA A 24 29.34 -15.30 3.54
CA ALA A 24 29.61 -14.06 4.27
C ALA A 24 28.75 -13.87 5.53
N ASN A 25 27.54 -14.42 5.57
CA ASN A 25 26.63 -14.29 6.70
C ASN A 25 26.94 -15.23 7.87
N ARG A 26 27.89 -16.16 7.74
CA ARG A 26 28.33 -17.04 8.83
C ARG A 26 28.90 -16.24 10.00
N ALA A 27 29.63 -15.18 9.72
CA ALA A 27 30.26 -14.34 10.75
C ALA A 27 29.22 -13.56 11.61
N LEU A 28 27.97 -13.47 11.17
CA LEU A 28 26.91 -12.77 11.88
C LEU A 28 26.15 -13.64 12.89
N LEU A 29 26.41 -14.96 12.92
CA LEU A 29 25.65 -15.90 13.74
C LEU A 29 25.91 -15.73 15.23
N SER A 30 24.86 -15.80 16.03
CA SER A 30 24.95 -16.03 17.47
C SER A 30 25.42 -17.47 17.76
N ASP A 31 25.90 -17.71 18.95
CA ASP A 31 26.32 -19.07 19.36
C ASP A 31 25.11 -20.03 19.37
N GLU A 32 23.94 -19.55 19.83
CA GLU A 32 22.66 -20.31 19.79
C GLU A 32 22.26 -20.67 18.35
N ALA A 33 22.38 -19.74 17.40
CA ALA A 33 22.08 -19.99 16.01
C ALA A 33 23.06 -20.97 15.36
N THR A 34 24.32 -20.89 15.70
CA THR A 34 25.39 -21.83 15.25
C THR A 34 25.08 -23.24 15.76
N ASP A 35 24.82 -23.39 17.07
CA ASP A 35 24.46 -24.68 17.68
C ASP A 35 23.21 -25.28 17.02
N PHE A 36 22.18 -24.47 16.78
CA PHE A 36 20.97 -24.92 16.09
C PHE A 36 21.29 -25.49 14.70
N ILE A 37 22.09 -24.79 13.88
CA ILE A 37 22.45 -25.26 12.53
C ILE A 37 23.22 -26.56 12.59
N GLU A 38 24.24 -26.69 13.48
CA GLU A 38 25.06 -27.88 13.61
C GLU A 38 24.22 -29.06 14.09
N ARG A 39 23.42 -28.90 15.11
CA ARG A 39 22.52 -29.94 15.62
C ARG A 39 21.49 -30.38 14.59
N PHE A 40 20.91 -29.42 13.83
CA PHE A 40 19.96 -29.72 12.76
C PHE A 40 20.58 -30.60 11.67
N ARG A 41 21.80 -30.28 11.25
CA ARG A 41 22.51 -31.05 10.23
C ARG A 41 22.90 -32.46 10.68
N ALA A 42 23.03 -32.66 11.96
CA ALA A 42 23.32 -33.98 12.55
C ALA A 42 22.07 -34.90 12.62
N LEU A 43 20.86 -34.39 12.40
CA LEU A 43 19.64 -35.17 12.36
C LEU A 43 19.51 -35.95 11.05
N ASP A 44 18.87 -37.13 11.13
CA ASP A 44 18.39 -37.79 9.90
C ASP A 44 17.24 -37.05 9.23
N ASP A 45 16.97 -37.40 7.98
CA ASP A 45 15.97 -36.74 7.13
C ASP A 45 14.57 -36.68 7.76
N ASP A 46 14.12 -37.75 8.44
CA ASP A 46 12.79 -37.81 9.03
C ASP A 46 12.65 -36.85 10.22
N LYS A 47 13.67 -36.76 11.08
CA LYS A 47 13.72 -35.77 12.17
C LYS A 47 13.84 -34.36 11.64
N GLN A 48 14.69 -34.13 10.61
CA GLN A 48 14.77 -32.84 9.92
C GLN A 48 13.40 -32.43 9.38
N CYS A 49 12.66 -33.33 8.75
CA CYS A 49 11.30 -33.07 8.27
C CYS A 49 10.36 -32.58 9.39
N ILE A 50 10.36 -33.24 10.56
CA ILE A 50 9.54 -32.81 11.71
C ILE A 50 9.94 -31.41 12.18
N VAL A 51 11.22 -31.14 12.36
CA VAL A 51 11.73 -29.82 12.79
C VAL A 51 11.33 -28.75 11.79
N VAL A 52 11.47 -28.97 10.48
CA VAL A 52 11.09 -27.99 9.44
C VAL A 52 9.59 -27.78 9.37
N ARG A 53 8.78 -28.85 9.54
CA ARG A 53 7.31 -28.70 9.63
C ARG A 53 6.89 -27.86 10.83
N ALA A 54 7.56 -28.02 11.98
CA ALA A 54 7.36 -27.18 13.16
C ALA A 54 7.83 -25.73 12.90
N ALA A 55 9.01 -25.54 12.33
CA ALA A 55 9.57 -24.24 11.94
C ALA A 55 8.67 -23.42 10.97
N ASN A 56 7.88 -24.09 10.15
CA ASN A 56 6.92 -23.46 9.23
C ASN A 56 5.59 -23.04 9.93
N ARG A 57 5.40 -23.35 11.20
CA ARG A 57 4.21 -22.90 11.94
C ARG A 57 4.35 -21.42 12.32
N LYS A 58 3.22 -20.78 12.51
CA LYS A 58 3.15 -19.36 12.88
C LYS A 58 3.65 -19.08 14.30
N TYR A 59 3.45 -20.02 15.19
CA TYR A 59 3.70 -19.93 16.63
C TYR A 59 4.70 -21.02 17.05
N ALA A 60 5.45 -20.77 18.12
CA ALA A 60 6.40 -21.74 18.68
C ALA A 60 5.70 -22.96 19.29
N VAL A 61 4.43 -22.85 19.67
CA VAL A 61 3.62 -23.98 20.17
C VAL A 61 3.08 -24.79 18.99
N ILE A 62 3.21 -26.11 19.07
CA ILE A 62 2.68 -27.06 18.09
C ILE A 62 1.75 -28.08 18.78
N ASP A 63 0.74 -28.56 18.06
CA ASP A 63 -0.07 -29.71 18.44
C ASP A 63 0.48 -30.96 17.75
N ARG A 64 1.13 -31.88 18.51
CA ARG A 64 1.75 -33.08 17.96
C ARG A 64 0.78 -34.02 17.26
N SER A 65 -0.49 -34.01 17.60
CA SER A 65 -1.51 -34.83 16.96
C SER A 65 -1.72 -34.49 15.47
N GLN A 66 -1.34 -33.29 15.05
CA GLN A 66 -1.40 -32.83 13.65
C GLN A 66 -0.17 -33.22 12.81
N PHE A 67 0.83 -33.87 13.42
CA PHE A 67 2.07 -34.26 12.74
C PHE A 67 2.00 -35.71 12.25
N ASN A 68 1.08 -35.96 11.31
CA ASN A 68 0.90 -37.26 10.64
C ASN A 68 1.20 -37.06 9.13
N TYR A 69 2.48 -37.05 8.79
CA TYR A 69 2.95 -36.82 7.42
C TYR A 69 3.37 -38.14 6.78
N SER A 70 2.81 -38.47 5.62
CA SER A 70 3.07 -39.73 4.89
C SER A 70 4.49 -39.87 4.40
N GLU A 71 5.23 -38.76 4.29
CA GLU A 71 6.63 -38.70 3.87
C GLU A 71 7.63 -38.94 5.02
N VAL A 72 7.16 -39.09 6.27
CA VAL A 72 7.97 -39.32 7.47
C VAL A 72 7.60 -40.68 8.07
N SER A 73 8.60 -41.47 8.36
CA SER A 73 8.41 -42.76 9.03
C SER A 73 8.14 -42.56 10.53
N THR A 74 7.11 -43.19 11.07
CA THR A 74 6.74 -43.13 12.49
C THR A 74 6.83 -41.75 13.12
N PRO A 75 6.05 -40.74 12.63
CA PRO A 75 6.21 -39.32 13.03
C PRO A 75 6.17 -39.11 14.54
N GLN A 76 5.34 -39.84 15.27
CA GLN A 76 5.20 -39.69 16.72
C GLN A 76 6.44 -40.15 17.49
N GLU A 77 7.08 -41.25 17.07
CA GLU A 77 8.35 -41.72 17.64
C GLU A 77 9.48 -40.72 17.38
N GLN A 78 9.53 -40.10 16.19
CA GLN A 78 10.49 -39.05 15.88
C GLN A 78 10.29 -37.81 16.78
N ILE A 79 9.03 -37.41 17.05
CA ILE A 79 8.73 -36.32 17.97
C ILE A 79 9.16 -36.65 19.40
N ASP A 80 8.91 -37.86 19.88
CA ASP A 80 9.34 -38.29 21.21
C ASP A 80 10.87 -38.28 21.37
N TRP A 81 11.60 -38.76 20.36
CA TRP A 81 13.03 -38.66 20.34
C TRP A 81 13.52 -37.20 20.36
N LEU A 82 12.89 -36.32 19.53
CA LEU A 82 13.24 -34.90 19.47
C LEU A 82 12.93 -34.18 20.80
N LYS A 83 11.86 -34.57 21.52
CA LYS A 83 11.56 -34.04 22.85
C LYS A 83 12.62 -34.42 23.87
N VAL A 84 13.01 -35.69 23.91
CA VAL A 84 14.09 -36.18 24.84
C VAL A 84 15.40 -35.48 24.56
N ASN A 85 15.70 -35.15 23.28
CA ASN A 85 16.95 -34.52 22.88
C ASN A 85 16.90 -32.98 22.85
N GLY A 86 15.90 -32.35 23.50
CA GLY A 86 15.84 -30.93 23.75
C GLY A 86 15.47 -30.07 22.51
N TRP A 87 14.77 -30.64 21.54
CA TRP A 87 14.19 -29.86 20.42
C TRP A 87 12.80 -29.32 20.76
N PHE A 88 12.03 -30.05 21.54
CA PHE A 88 10.72 -29.68 22.01
C PHE A 88 10.65 -29.70 23.54
N GLY A 89 10.01 -28.72 24.12
CA GLY A 89 9.67 -28.61 25.53
C GLY A 89 8.18 -28.72 25.79
N ASP A 90 7.80 -28.63 27.06
CA ASP A 90 6.40 -28.51 27.47
C ASP A 90 5.91 -27.06 27.43
N LEU A 91 4.62 -26.82 27.71
CA LEU A 91 3.99 -25.50 27.62
C LEU A 91 4.57 -24.47 28.62
N SER A 92 5.32 -24.88 29.65
CA SER A 92 5.95 -23.95 30.60
C SER A 92 7.00 -23.05 29.94
N HIS A 93 7.54 -23.49 28.80
CA HIS A 93 8.48 -22.73 27.98
C HIS A 93 7.80 -21.78 26.94
N ALA A 94 6.45 -21.83 26.85
CA ALA A 94 5.71 -21.07 25.84
C ALA A 94 5.47 -19.61 26.25
N SER A 95 5.50 -18.70 25.27
CA SER A 95 4.96 -17.36 25.45
C SER A 95 3.44 -17.38 25.54
N LEU A 96 2.85 -16.43 26.28
CA LEU A 96 1.38 -16.28 26.33
C LEU A 96 0.75 -16.00 24.96
N ASN A 97 1.50 -15.35 24.06
CA ASN A 97 1.06 -15.11 22.68
C ASN A 97 0.97 -16.41 21.86
N ASP A 98 1.92 -17.32 22.03
CA ASP A 98 1.92 -18.62 21.36
C ASP A 98 0.79 -19.49 21.89
N ILE A 99 0.59 -19.49 23.21
CA ILE A 99 -0.55 -20.17 23.87
C ILE A 99 -1.87 -19.61 23.32
N ALA A 100 -2.06 -18.31 23.34
CA ALA A 100 -3.26 -17.66 22.82
C ALA A 100 -3.50 -17.94 21.33
N GLY A 101 -2.42 -18.09 20.57
CA GLY A 101 -2.46 -18.34 19.13
C GLY A 101 -2.86 -19.77 18.76
N VAL A 102 -2.48 -20.77 19.56
CA VAL A 102 -2.57 -22.19 19.21
C VAL A 102 -3.64 -22.93 20.02
N LEU A 103 -3.69 -22.77 21.34
CA LEU A 103 -4.62 -23.52 22.16
C LEU A 103 -6.09 -23.20 21.80
N THR A 104 -6.90 -24.24 21.75
CA THR A 104 -8.36 -24.11 21.64
C THR A 104 -8.95 -23.54 22.94
N LYS A 105 -10.23 -23.15 22.93
CA LYS A 105 -10.89 -22.67 24.12
C LYS A 105 -10.97 -23.79 25.18
N ASP A 106 -11.21 -25.01 24.73
CA ASP A 106 -11.32 -26.18 25.63
C ASP A 106 -9.96 -26.53 26.25
N ALA A 107 -8.86 -26.44 25.47
CA ALA A 107 -7.51 -26.62 25.99
C ALA A 107 -7.14 -25.53 27.02
N LEU A 108 -7.55 -24.29 26.82
CA LEU A 108 -7.36 -23.20 27.81
C LEU A 108 -8.16 -23.43 29.07
N LEU A 109 -9.38 -23.95 28.96
CA LEU A 109 -10.21 -24.33 30.14
C LEU A 109 -9.58 -25.48 30.90
N ALA A 110 -9.05 -26.51 30.19
CA ALA A 110 -8.36 -27.62 30.83
C ALA A 110 -7.10 -27.11 31.58
N LEU A 111 -6.32 -26.23 30.98
CA LEU A 111 -5.14 -25.64 31.64
C LEU A 111 -5.51 -24.79 32.86
N LEU A 112 -6.60 -24.02 32.79
CA LEU A 112 -7.09 -23.24 33.93
C LEU A 112 -7.66 -24.12 35.04
N ALA A 113 -8.14 -25.32 34.73
CA ALA A 113 -8.65 -26.30 35.73
C ALA A 113 -7.52 -26.76 36.65
N GLU A 114 -6.27 -26.81 36.21
CA GLU A 114 -5.11 -27.14 37.06
C GLU A 114 -4.90 -26.16 38.23
N TYR A 115 -5.40 -24.91 38.09
CA TYR A 115 -5.35 -23.92 39.16
C TYR A 115 -6.57 -23.92 40.09
N GLY A 116 -7.57 -24.79 39.85
CA GLY A 116 -8.76 -24.94 40.69
C GLY A 116 -10.10 -24.85 39.95
N SER A 117 -11.12 -24.28 40.57
CA SER A 117 -12.46 -24.27 40.00
C SER A 117 -12.58 -23.48 38.71
N THR A 118 -13.14 -24.07 37.67
CA THR A 118 -13.47 -23.46 36.38
C THR A 118 -14.89 -22.89 36.31
N GLN A 119 -15.62 -22.80 37.42
CA GLN A 119 -17.01 -22.34 37.46
C GLN A 119 -17.12 -20.93 36.87
N GLY A 120 -17.98 -20.77 35.86
CA GLY A 120 -18.18 -19.51 35.13
C GLY A 120 -17.15 -19.18 34.03
N LEU A 121 -16.02 -19.90 33.93
CA LEU A 121 -15.00 -19.65 32.91
C LEU A 121 -15.45 -20.06 31.51
N SER A 122 -16.33 -21.08 31.39
CA SER A 122 -16.81 -21.55 30.09
C SER A 122 -17.61 -20.48 29.31
N SER A 123 -18.17 -19.50 29.98
CA SER A 123 -18.86 -18.36 29.33
C SER A 123 -17.93 -17.29 28.80
N LEU A 124 -16.64 -17.28 29.19
CA LEU A 124 -15.68 -16.28 28.80
C LEU A 124 -15.21 -16.48 27.35
N THR A 125 -14.83 -15.37 26.71
CA THR A 125 -14.17 -15.39 25.40
C THR A 125 -12.71 -15.84 25.53
N LYS A 126 -12.13 -16.39 24.47
CA LYS A 126 -10.74 -16.87 24.47
C LYS A 126 -9.74 -15.80 24.98
N PRO A 127 -9.79 -14.52 24.59
CA PRO A 127 -8.88 -13.49 25.14
C PRO A 127 -9.01 -13.33 26.66
N LYS A 128 -10.23 -13.39 27.22
CA LYS A 128 -10.45 -13.30 28.67
C LYS A 128 -9.89 -14.52 29.42
N LEU A 129 -9.96 -15.71 28.81
CA LEU A 129 -9.34 -16.91 29.38
C LEU A 129 -7.82 -16.79 29.42
N VAL A 130 -7.20 -16.26 28.36
CA VAL A 130 -5.75 -15.99 28.30
C VAL A 130 -5.34 -14.96 29.36
N THR A 131 -6.13 -13.91 29.59
CA THR A 131 -5.86 -12.95 30.68
C THR A 131 -5.91 -13.63 32.04
N ARG A 132 -6.90 -14.48 32.29
CA ARG A 132 -6.99 -15.26 33.53
C ARG A 132 -5.81 -16.20 33.72
N LEU A 133 -5.43 -16.90 32.65
CA LEU A 133 -4.25 -17.76 32.67
C LEU A 133 -2.98 -16.98 33.03
N LYS A 134 -2.81 -15.78 32.48
CA LYS A 134 -1.70 -14.88 32.81
C LYS A 134 -1.67 -14.52 34.30
N GLU A 135 -2.84 -14.16 34.86
CA GLU A 135 -2.99 -13.83 36.30
C GLU A 135 -2.57 -15.02 37.18
N HIS A 136 -3.05 -16.23 36.85
CA HIS A 136 -2.71 -17.44 37.59
C HIS A 136 -1.21 -17.79 37.50
N ILE A 137 -0.63 -17.77 36.31
CA ILE A 137 0.81 -18.02 36.09
C ILE A 137 1.66 -16.99 36.87
N SER A 138 1.27 -15.71 36.88
CA SER A 138 1.99 -14.68 37.59
C SER A 138 1.94 -14.85 39.11
N THR A 139 0.87 -15.43 39.64
CA THR A 139 0.65 -15.57 41.10
C THR A 139 1.21 -16.92 41.64
N HIS A 140 1.02 -18.00 40.88
CA HIS A 140 1.28 -19.35 41.37
C HIS A 140 2.39 -20.10 40.58
N GLY A 141 2.90 -19.50 39.49
CA GLY A 141 3.78 -20.19 38.55
C GLY A 141 3.02 -21.17 37.65
N TRP A 142 3.76 -21.97 36.89
CA TRP A 142 3.18 -23.06 36.11
C TRP A 142 2.86 -24.27 37.01
N PRO A 143 1.79 -25.05 36.73
CA PRO A 143 1.48 -26.29 37.43
C PRO A 143 2.63 -27.29 37.29
N GLU A 144 2.88 -28.09 38.34
CA GLU A 144 3.92 -29.12 38.33
C GLU A 144 3.67 -30.21 37.28
N GLN A 145 2.42 -30.55 37.02
CA GLN A 145 2.01 -31.45 35.96
C GLN A 145 1.07 -30.75 35.01
N LEU A 146 1.40 -30.80 33.72
CA LEU A 146 0.58 -30.24 32.67
C LEU A 146 -0.20 -31.33 31.95
N SER A 147 -1.52 -31.30 32.03
CA SER A 147 -2.43 -32.27 31.38
C SER A 147 -2.43 -32.21 29.84
N LEU A 148 -1.81 -31.20 29.26
CA LEU A 148 -1.81 -30.93 27.82
C LEU A 148 -0.56 -31.48 27.12
N GLU A 149 -0.24 -32.72 27.27
CA GLU A 149 0.95 -33.41 26.72
C GLU A 149 1.03 -33.37 25.18
N ASN A 150 -0.09 -33.14 24.51
CA ASN A 150 -0.14 -33.02 23.05
C ASN A 150 0.44 -31.71 22.53
N TYR A 151 0.55 -30.68 23.37
CA TYR A 151 1.11 -29.39 22.98
C TYR A 151 2.57 -29.31 23.39
N LEU A 152 3.43 -29.06 22.41
CA LEU A 152 4.88 -28.95 22.56
C LEU A 152 5.35 -27.56 22.14
N VAL A 153 6.44 -27.10 22.73
CA VAL A 153 7.08 -25.83 22.41
C VAL A 153 8.39 -26.10 21.64
N CYS A 154 8.58 -25.40 20.51
CA CYS A 154 9.83 -25.43 19.76
C CYS A 154 10.90 -24.66 20.52
N LEU A 155 11.84 -25.36 21.18
CA LEU A 155 12.92 -24.75 21.96
C LEU A 155 13.96 -24.02 21.07
N PHE A 156 13.96 -24.31 19.77
CA PHE A 156 14.80 -23.68 18.77
C PHE A 156 14.18 -22.40 18.14
N ASP A 157 13.00 -21.96 18.58
CA ASP A 157 12.27 -20.86 17.94
C ASP A 157 13.05 -19.53 17.98
N SER A 158 13.80 -19.26 19.08
CA SER A 158 14.63 -18.07 19.21
C SER A 158 15.72 -18.03 18.13
N ALA A 159 16.50 -19.10 18.03
CA ALA A 159 17.55 -19.24 17.01
C ALA A 159 16.99 -19.15 15.59
N LEU A 160 15.86 -19.83 15.32
CA LEU A 160 15.21 -19.81 14.02
C LEU A 160 14.74 -18.40 13.64
N ARG A 161 14.11 -17.68 14.56
CA ARG A 161 13.65 -16.30 14.31
C ARG A 161 14.80 -15.35 14.02
N PHE A 162 15.91 -15.50 14.72
CA PHE A 162 17.12 -14.75 14.44
C PHE A 162 17.67 -15.06 13.03
N LEU A 163 17.76 -16.35 12.66
CA LEU A 163 18.19 -16.76 11.33
C LEU A 163 17.25 -16.21 10.23
N LEU A 164 15.93 -16.29 10.42
CA LEU A 164 14.95 -15.72 9.49
C LEU A 164 15.11 -14.21 9.37
N PHE A 165 15.41 -13.52 10.47
CA PHE A 165 15.65 -12.08 10.46
C PHE A 165 16.92 -11.74 9.66
N ILE A 166 18.02 -12.45 9.87
CA ILE A 166 19.25 -12.27 9.08
C ILE A 166 18.97 -12.54 7.60
N TYR A 167 18.24 -13.61 7.27
CA TYR A 167 17.94 -13.97 5.89
C TYR A 167 17.03 -12.95 5.19
N PHE A 168 15.88 -12.58 5.79
CA PHE A 168 14.87 -11.75 5.18
C PHE A 168 14.99 -10.24 5.49
N GLY A 169 15.81 -9.85 6.47
CA GLY A 169 15.91 -8.46 6.93
C GLY A 169 14.61 -7.88 7.53
N ASN A 170 13.76 -8.74 8.08
CA ASN A 170 12.53 -8.34 8.80
C ASN A 170 11.98 -9.50 9.64
N THR A 171 11.13 -9.18 10.62
CA THR A 171 10.52 -10.16 11.54
C THR A 171 9.23 -10.79 11.02
N LYS A 172 8.72 -10.41 9.85
CA LYS A 172 7.43 -10.84 9.30
C LYS A 172 7.53 -11.97 8.30
N SER A 173 8.62 -12.04 7.56
CA SER A 173 8.85 -13.06 6.53
C SER A 173 9.07 -14.44 7.14
N ARG A 174 8.67 -15.47 6.41
CA ARG A 174 8.71 -16.87 6.82
C ARG A 174 9.16 -17.75 5.65
N LEU A 175 9.50 -18.99 5.95
CA LEU A 175 9.95 -20.01 4.98
C LEU A 175 8.94 -20.30 3.87
N ASN A 176 7.67 -20.04 4.07
CA ASN A 176 6.64 -20.22 3.04
C ASN A 176 6.86 -19.36 1.78
N GLN A 177 7.71 -18.34 1.83
CA GLN A 177 8.05 -17.53 0.67
C GLN A 177 8.78 -18.34 -0.41
N PHE A 178 9.58 -19.35 -0.03
CA PHE A 178 10.21 -20.28 -0.97
C PHE A 178 9.14 -21.05 -1.78
N SER A 179 8.11 -21.56 -1.10
CA SER A 179 7.00 -22.25 -1.77
C SER A 179 6.21 -21.29 -2.69
N MET A 180 5.98 -20.05 -2.28
CA MET A 180 5.33 -19.04 -3.10
C MET A 180 6.16 -18.69 -4.35
N ARG A 181 7.49 -18.67 -4.25
CA ARG A 181 8.42 -18.52 -5.37
C ARG A 181 8.25 -19.68 -6.37
N ASP A 182 8.38 -20.91 -5.90
CA ASP A 182 8.38 -22.10 -6.75
C ASP A 182 7.02 -22.37 -7.40
N LEU A 183 5.92 -21.98 -6.74
CA LEU A 183 4.58 -22.00 -7.32
C LEU A 183 4.30 -20.82 -8.27
N GLY A 184 5.25 -19.89 -8.44
CA GLY A 184 5.10 -18.72 -9.30
C GLY A 184 4.14 -17.64 -8.77
N VAL A 185 3.73 -17.76 -7.49
CA VAL A 185 2.88 -16.77 -6.81
C VAL A 185 3.70 -15.52 -6.46
N MET A 186 4.98 -15.71 -6.11
CA MET A 186 5.94 -14.65 -5.85
C MET A 186 7.05 -14.67 -6.89
N ARG A 187 7.36 -13.50 -7.45
CA ARG A 187 8.54 -13.33 -8.32
C ARG A 187 9.72 -12.84 -7.48
N THR A 188 10.87 -13.44 -7.66
CA THR A 188 12.12 -13.11 -6.99
C THR A 188 13.21 -12.73 -8.00
N ARG A 189 14.37 -12.31 -7.53
CA ARG A 189 15.53 -11.89 -8.34
C ARG A 189 16.76 -12.69 -7.95
N SER A 190 16.88 -13.88 -8.48
CA SER A 190 18.05 -14.74 -8.24
C SER A 190 19.31 -14.28 -8.98
N ASP A 191 19.16 -13.54 -10.08
CA ASP A 191 20.24 -13.04 -10.95
C ASP A 191 21.09 -11.91 -10.36
N SER A 192 20.65 -11.32 -9.25
CA SER A 192 21.30 -10.16 -8.60
C SER A 192 21.76 -10.46 -7.17
N VAL A 193 21.72 -11.71 -6.74
CA VAL A 193 22.16 -12.12 -5.39
C VAL A 193 23.67 -12.30 -5.39
N THR A 194 24.34 -11.72 -4.40
CA THR A 194 25.77 -11.90 -4.16
C THR A 194 25.99 -12.38 -2.73
N ASP A 195 27.11 -13.08 -2.49
CA ASP A 195 27.50 -13.48 -1.15
C ASP A 195 28.00 -12.26 -0.36
N THR A 196 27.05 -11.47 0.13
CA THR A 196 27.28 -10.25 0.90
C THR A 196 26.63 -10.38 2.27
N ALA A 197 27.34 -10.03 3.33
CA ALA A 197 26.79 -10.00 4.67
C ALA A 197 25.70 -8.92 4.81
N ARG A 198 24.60 -9.25 5.51
CA ARG A 198 23.48 -8.32 5.72
C ARG A 198 23.83 -7.19 6.67
N PHE A 199 24.72 -7.42 7.61
CA PHE A 199 25.21 -6.44 8.59
C PHE A 199 26.73 -6.42 8.55
N ASP A 200 27.33 -5.32 9.02
CA ASP A 200 28.77 -5.13 8.96
C ASP A 200 29.49 -6.00 10.00
N THR A 201 28.89 -6.18 11.18
CA THR A 201 29.43 -6.99 12.28
C THR A 201 28.39 -7.91 12.92
N LYS A 202 28.86 -8.89 13.72
CA LYS A 202 27.99 -9.75 14.57
C LYS A 202 27.23 -8.91 15.60
N GLU A 203 27.91 -7.95 16.20
CA GLU A 203 27.37 -7.04 17.20
C GLU A 203 26.21 -6.22 16.61
N ASP A 204 26.37 -5.67 15.42
CA ASP A 204 25.30 -4.96 14.70
C ASP A 204 24.13 -5.88 14.34
N ALA A 205 24.38 -7.13 13.96
CA ALA A 205 23.33 -8.10 13.67
C ALA A 205 22.51 -8.44 14.92
N LEU A 206 23.17 -8.63 16.06
CA LEU A 206 22.53 -8.90 17.36
C LEU A 206 21.76 -7.68 17.86
N ALA A 207 22.34 -6.49 17.78
CA ALA A 207 21.66 -5.24 18.13
C ALA A 207 20.43 -5.00 17.26
N ALA A 208 20.55 -5.16 15.95
CA ALA A 208 19.42 -5.03 15.02
C ALA A 208 18.29 -6.03 15.33
N TRP A 209 18.67 -7.28 15.66
CA TRP A 209 17.70 -8.30 16.09
C TRP A 209 16.98 -7.90 17.38
N PHE A 210 17.72 -7.46 18.39
CA PHE A 210 17.17 -6.98 19.64
C PHE A 210 16.04 -5.94 19.37
N TYR A 211 16.37 -4.88 18.63
CA TYR A 211 15.42 -3.82 18.35
C TYR A 211 14.25 -4.27 17.45
N ALA A 212 14.53 -5.06 16.41
CA ALA A 212 13.49 -5.55 15.52
C ALA A 212 12.50 -6.49 16.22
N ASN A 213 13.01 -7.34 17.11
CA ASN A 213 12.21 -8.27 17.90
C ASN A 213 11.30 -7.50 18.89
N HIS A 214 11.87 -6.58 19.69
CA HIS A 214 11.08 -5.73 20.57
C HIS A 214 10.03 -4.93 19.80
N TYR A 215 10.41 -4.26 18.72
CA TYR A 215 9.48 -3.52 17.87
C TYR A 215 8.29 -4.37 17.41
N SER A 216 8.54 -5.61 17.00
CA SER A 216 7.49 -6.52 16.55
C SER A 216 6.49 -6.90 17.63
N GLN A 217 6.89 -6.83 18.90
CA GLN A 217 6.11 -7.24 20.07
C GLN A 217 5.50 -6.07 20.84
N LEU A 218 5.92 -4.82 20.59
CA LEU A 218 5.44 -3.64 21.32
C LEU A 218 3.91 -3.52 21.37
N ALA A 219 3.20 -4.02 20.35
CA ALA A 219 1.74 -3.97 20.32
C ALA A 219 1.07 -4.88 21.37
N SER A 220 1.78 -5.92 21.82
CA SER A 220 1.31 -6.90 22.83
C SER A 220 1.81 -6.63 24.23
N TYR A 221 2.76 -5.68 24.40
CA TYR A 221 3.32 -5.33 25.69
C TYR A 221 2.28 -4.55 26.54
N ASN A 222 2.18 -4.91 27.82
CA ASN A 222 1.49 -4.09 28.82
C ASN A 222 2.42 -2.96 29.34
N ASP A 223 1.90 -2.11 30.20
CA ASP A 223 2.63 -0.95 30.72
C ASP A 223 3.91 -1.35 31.47
N ASP A 224 3.87 -2.40 32.29
CA ASP A 224 5.04 -2.89 33.02
C ASP A 224 6.14 -3.38 32.08
N MET A 225 5.76 -4.11 31.03
CA MET A 225 6.71 -4.57 30.00
C MET A 225 7.30 -3.43 29.19
N LEU A 226 6.51 -2.40 28.90
CA LEU A 226 7.01 -1.20 28.19
C LEU A 226 8.00 -0.43 29.08
N LEU A 227 7.72 -0.28 30.36
CA LEU A 227 8.60 0.36 31.35
C LEU A 227 9.90 -0.45 31.52
N ALA A 228 9.79 -1.76 31.71
CA ALA A 228 10.96 -2.65 31.80
C ALA A 228 11.82 -2.61 30.53
N THR A 229 11.18 -2.56 29.33
CA THR A 229 11.91 -2.41 28.08
C THR A 229 12.66 -1.07 28.00
N ALA A 230 12.11 0.01 28.54
CA ALA A 230 12.74 1.32 28.57
C ALA A 230 13.93 1.39 29.55
N GLU A 231 13.96 0.52 30.54
CA GLU A 231 15.03 0.41 31.55
C GLU A 231 16.12 -0.60 31.16
N ALA A 232 15.91 -1.36 30.07
CA ALA A 232 16.91 -2.28 29.57
C ALA A 232 18.14 -1.54 29.00
N ASP A 233 19.30 -2.18 29.10
CA ASP A 233 20.49 -1.70 28.40
C ASP A 233 20.31 -1.85 26.89
N PHE A 234 20.20 -0.72 26.21
CA PHE A 234 20.06 -0.70 24.76
C PHE A 234 21.40 -0.98 24.08
N PRO A 235 21.53 -2.04 23.25
CA PRO A 235 22.76 -2.31 22.55
C PRO A 235 23.11 -1.17 21.58
N GLU A 236 24.38 -0.82 21.52
CA GLU A 236 24.88 0.18 20.57
C GLU A 236 24.85 -0.36 19.14
N THR A 237 24.77 0.55 18.19
CA THR A 237 24.75 0.24 16.75
C THR A 237 25.72 1.17 16.02
N GLU A 238 26.62 0.62 15.22
CA GLU A 238 27.56 1.38 14.41
C GLU A 238 27.14 1.41 12.94
N GLY A 239 26.62 0.28 12.42
CA GLY A 239 26.19 0.17 11.05
C GLY A 239 24.85 0.85 10.75
N VAL A 240 24.73 1.43 9.56
CA VAL A 240 23.48 2.11 9.09
C VAL A 240 22.29 1.17 9.11
N SER A 241 22.47 -0.10 8.75
CA SER A 241 21.40 -1.10 8.76
C SER A 241 20.90 -1.41 10.17
N ALA A 242 21.79 -1.52 11.16
CA ALA A 242 21.44 -1.78 12.55
C ALA A 242 20.75 -0.56 13.19
N SER A 243 21.30 0.64 12.95
CA SER A 243 20.75 1.91 13.42
C SER A 243 19.31 2.15 12.94
N PHE A 244 18.94 1.68 11.76
CA PHE A 244 17.56 1.76 11.28
C PHE A 244 16.58 1.00 12.19
N TYR A 245 16.91 -0.22 12.63
CA TYR A 245 16.04 -0.99 13.52
C TYR A 245 15.97 -0.37 14.92
N ARG A 246 17.09 0.16 15.40
CA ARG A 246 17.19 0.90 16.66
C ARG A 246 16.22 2.07 16.66
N ASP A 247 16.31 2.94 15.67
CA ASP A 247 15.47 4.13 15.59
C ASP A 247 13.97 3.80 15.44
N GLN A 248 13.65 2.75 14.68
CA GLN A 248 12.28 2.30 14.55
C GLN A 248 11.68 1.83 15.89
N CYS A 249 12.46 1.08 16.66
CA CYS A 249 12.05 0.56 17.97
C CYS A 249 11.91 1.70 18.99
N LEU A 250 12.95 2.52 19.15
CA LEU A 250 12.96 3.61 20.12
C LEU A 250 11.86 4.64 19.87
N TYR A 251 11.61 4.99 18.60
CA TYR A 251 10.50 5.87 18.26
C TYR A 251 9.15 5.29 18.68
N ALA A 252 8.89 4.02 18.35
CA ALA A 252 7.62 3.37 18.68
C ALA A 252 7.44 3.17 20.19
N LEU A 253 8.49 2.78 20.89
CA LEU A 253 8.52 2.63 22.35
C LEU A 253 8.28 3.97 23.02
N GLY A 254 9.01 5.01 22.63
CA GLY A 254 8.87 6.34 23.17
C GLY A 254 7.45 6.90 23.01
N LEU A 255 6.81 6.69 21.83
CA LEU A 255 5.41 7.09 21.62
C LEU A 255 4.45 6.43 22.60
N LYS A 256 4.62 5.14 22.91
CA LYS A 256 3.77 4.42 23.87
C LYS A 256 4.00 4.93 25.30
N LEU A 257 5.27 5.12 25.66
CA LEU A 257 5.65 5.58 26.99
C LEU A 257 5.16 7.00 27.30
N LEU A 258 5.02 7.89 26.31
CA LEU A 258 4.46 9.24 26.53
C LEU A 258 3.06 9.23 27.20
N GLY A 259 2.30 8.13 27.03
CA GLY A 259 0.99 7.95 27.67
C GLY A 259 1.04 7.30 29.05
N ILE A 260 2.18 6.73 29.47
CA ILE A 260 2.34 5.96 30.71
C ILE A 260 3.27 6.72 31.68
N ASP A 261 4.49 7.00 31.22
CA ASP A 261 5.52 7.78 31.91
C ASP A 261 6.16 8.74 30.91
N ARG A 262 5.74 10.00 31.00
CA ARG A 262 6.12 11.02 30.03
C ARG A 262 7.61 11.30 30.02
N GLN A 263 8.26 11.29 31.17
CA GLN A 263 9.70 11.54 31.29
C GLN A 263 10.51 10.42 30.65
N LYS A 264 10.17 9.18 30.91
CA LYS A 264 10.80 8.02 30.26
C LYS A 264 10.53 8.03 28.75
N GLY A 265 9.30 8.39 28.32
CA GLY A 265 8.96 8.53 26.91
C GLY A 265 9.84 9.54 26.18
N LEU A 266 10.09 10.70 26.78
CA LEU A 266 10.99 11.72 26.26
C LEU A 266 12.45 11.26 26.24
N ALA A 267 12.92 10.61 27.30
CA ALA A 267 14.29 10.07 27.37
C ALA A 267 14.56 9.03 26.27
N VAL A 268 13.59 8.14 26.00
CA VAL A 268 13.70 7.15 24.91
C VAL A 268 13.65 7.81 23.54
N LEU A 269 12.77 8.78 23.30
CA LEU A 269 12.71 9.51 22.04
C LEU A 269 13.99 10.28 21.73
N GLN A 270 14.65 10.83 22.75
CA GLN A 270 15.90 11.57 22.61
C GLN A 270 17.06 10.70 22.10
N GLN A 271 17.05 9.43 22.44
CA GLN A 271 18.08 8.47 21.98
C GLN A 271 17.93 8.07 20.51
N ALA A 272 16.75 8.26 19.92
CA ALA A 272 16.52 7.95 18.51
C ALA A 272 17.05 9.08 17.60
N GLN A 273 17.69 8.70 16.49
CA GLN A 273 18.34 9.64 15.57
C GLN A 273 17.44 10.05 14.39
N SER A 274 16.35 9.31 14.13
CA SER A 274 15.45 9.61 13.01
C SER A 274 14.76 10.97 13.15
N ASP A 275 14.56 11.65 12.02
CA ASP A 275 13.87 12.95 11.95
C ASP A 275 12.51 12.94 12.66
N LYS A 276 11.76 11.83 12.51
CA LYS A 276 10.45 11.65 13.15
C LYS A 276 10.56 11.64 14.67
N ALA A 277 11.59 11.02 15.22
CA ALA A 277 11.80 10.94 16.65
C ALA A 277 12.26 12.30 17.20
N LYS A 278 13.22 12.95 16.53
CA LYS A 278 13.69 14.30 16.88
C LYS A 278 12.54 15.31 16.87
N GLU A 279 11.72 15.30 15.80
CA GLU A 279 10.54 16.15 15.73
C GLU A 279 9.55 15.90 16.87
N LYS A 280 9.24 14.63 17.13
CA LYS A 280 8.29 14.27 18.18
C LYS A 280 8.82 14.70 19.55
N TRP A 281 10.10 14.43 19.82
CA TRP A 281 10.75 14.86 21.05
C TRP A 281 10.68 16.39 21.23
N LEU A 282 11.01 17.18 20.22
CA LEU A 282 10.97 18.64 20.25
C LEU A 282 9.55 19.16 20.56
N ARG A 283 8.53 18.58 19.91
CA ARG A 283 7.14 18.97 20.15
C ARG A 283 6.68 18.66 21.58
N GLU A 284 7.03 17.49 22.09
CA GLU A 284 6.60 17.07 23.42
C GLU A 284 7.41 17.75 24.53
N SER A 285 8.72 17.95 24.37
CA SER A 285 9.56 18.73 25.29
C SER A 285 9.14 20.19 25.39
N TYR A 286 8.73 20.80 24.26
CA TYR A 286 8.16 22.15 24.28
C TYR A 286 6.88 22.22 25.09
N LYS A 287 5.99 21.24 25.00
CA LYS A 287 4.75 21.16 25.79
C LYS A 287 5.03 20.98 27.28
N ASP A 288 6.11 20.32 27.64
CA ASP A 288 6.55 20.11 29.03
C ASP A 288 7.26 21.34 29.65
N GLY A 289 7.32 22.44 28.92
CA GLY A 289 7.89 23.69 29.43
C GLY A 289 9.40 23.85 29.14
N ASN A 290 10.09 22.87 28.53
CA ASN A 290 11.50 23.01 28.18
C ASN A 290 11.67 23.86 26.90
N GLN A 291 11.18 25.11 26.96
CA GLN A 291 11.15 25.98 25.76
C GLN A 291 12.56 26.45 25.39
N ASP A 292 13.42 26.76 26.33
CA ASP A 292 14.78 27.26 26.07
C ASP A 292 15.68 26.16 25.50
N GLY A 293 15.63 24.94 26.05
CA GLY A 293 16.36 23.80 25.51
C GLY A 293 15.91 23.42 24.09
N VAL A 294 14.59 23.42 23.84
CA VAL A 294 14.04 23.21 22.50
C VAL A 294 14.50 24.27 21.51
N LYS A 295 14.56 25.54 21.96
CA LYS A 295 15.05 26.66 21.13
C LYS A 295 16.48 26.43 20.63
N GLN A 296 17.39 26.07 21.55
CA GLN A 296 18.79 25.81 21.21
C GLN A 296 18.94 24.66 20.20
N VAL A 297 18.22 23.58 20.41
CA VAL A 297 18.25 22.43 19.47
C VAL A 297 17.69 22.81 18.10
N LEU A 298 16.64 23.63 18.04
CA LEU A 298 16.11 24.11 16.76
C LEU A 298 17.09 25.04 16.04
N GLU A 299 17.78 25.92 16.73
CA GLU A 299 18.82 26.80 16.18
C GLU A 299 19.98 25.97 15.62
N ASP A 300 20.44 24.95 16.36
CA ASP A 300 21.48 24.03 15.87
C ASP A 300 21.03 23.27 14.58
N ILE A 301 19.79 22.79 14.53
CA ILE A 301 19.26 22.12 13.33
C ILE A 301 19.19 23.10 12.14
N ILE A 302 18.87 24.36 12.35
CA ILE A 302 18.78 25.37 11.30
C ILE A 302 20.19 25.75 10.80
N ASP A 303 21.15 25.90 11.70
CA ASP A 303 22.51 26.26 11.36
C ASP A 303 23.29 25.10 10.75
N ASN A 304 23.04 23.86 11.19
CA ASN A 304 23.71 22.64 10.78
C ASN A 304 22.75 21.56 10.31
N PRO A 305 22.02 21.74 9.19
CA PRO A 305 20.97 20.84 8.77
C PRO A 305 21.50 19.47 8.31
N GLN A 306 21.08 18.41 8.99
CA GLN A 306 21.40 17.01 8.63
C GLN A 306 20.40 16.43 7.62
N SER A 307 19.18 16.94 7.58
CA SER A 307 18.15 16.57 6.63
C SER A 307 17.22 17.74 6.32
N ASP A 308 16.73 17.80 5.08
CA ASP A 308 15.79 18.84 4.65
C ASP A 308 14.44 18.74 5.36
N THR A 309 14.01 17.52 5.69
CA THR A 309 12.75 17.28 6.39
C THR A 309 12.79 17.86 7.81
N LEU A 310 13.91 17.66 8.50
CA LEU A 310 14.08 18.20 9.85
C LEU A 310 14.32 19.71 9.84
N LEU A 311 15.07 20.21 8.84
CA LEU A 311 15.25 21.65 8.64
C LEU A 311 13.91 22.37 8.42
N ALA A 312 13.11 21.90 7.48
CA ALA A 312 11.78 22.46 7.20
C ALA A 312 10.86 22.45 8.44
N PHE A 313 10.97 21.39 9.26
CA PHE A 313 10.27 21.35 10.55
C PHE A 313 10.81 22.40 11.51
N ALA A 314 12.12 22.47 11.69
CA ALA A 314 12.76 23.36 12.66
C ALA A 314 12.44 24.83 12.35
N GLU A 315 12.58 25.26 11.09
CA GLU A 315 12.22 26.61 10.63
C GLU A 315 10.73 26.92 10.90
N ASP A 316 9.82 26.01 10.53
CA ASP A 316 8.37 26.19 10.74
C ASP A 316 8.01 26.26 12.22
N PHE A 317 8.57 25.37 13.03
CA PHE A 317 8.29 25.33 14.46
C PHE A 317 8.88 26.56 15.18
N TYR A 318 10.10 26.95 14.83
CA TYR A 318 10.78 28.11 15.38
C TYR A 318 10.03 29.41 15.06
N ALA A 319 9.65 29.59 13.78
CA ALA A 319 8.90 30.78 13.36
C ALA A 319 7.56 30.92 14.10
N ARG A 320 6.84 29.82 14.29
CA ARG A 320 5.54 29.83 14.98
C ARG A 320 5.64 30.00 16.49
N LYS A 321 6.63 29.40 17.14
CA LYS A 321 6.72 29.34 18.62
C LYS A 321 7.53 30.49 19.20
N TYR A 322 8.59 30.94 18.52
CA TYR A 322 9.51 31.95 19.06
C TYR A 322 9.38 33.30 18.36
N HIS A 323 9.09 33.34 17.05
CA HIS A 323 8.87 34.60 16.33
C HIS A 323 7.40 35.02 16.23
N LYS A 324 6.45 34.24 16.80
CA LYS A 324 5.01 34.51 16.76
C LYS A 324 4.46 34.73 15.35
N LYS A 325 5.14 34.23 14.31
CA LYS A 325 4.64 34.25 12.95
C LYS A 325 3.46 33.30 12.80
N ARG A 326 2.41 33.74 12.09
CA ARG A 326 1.23 32.89 11.83
C ARG A 326 1.56 31.82 10.80
N THR A 327 2.50 32.09 9.92
CA THR A 327 2.92 31.19 8.82
C THR A 327 4.45 31.13 8.72
N SER A 328 4.96 29.96 8.34
CA SER A 328 6.40 29.79 8.04
C SER A 328 6.73 30.33 6.65
N THR A 329 8.02 30.55 6.39
CA THR A 329 8.53 30.91 5.05
C THR A 329 8.08 29.90 3.98
N VAL A 330 8.08 28.62 4.33
CA VAL A 330 7.59 27.52 3.44
C VAL A 330 6.10 27.67 3.14
N THR A 331 5.28 27.99 4.16
CA THR A 331 3.84 28.24 3.96
C THR A 331 3.61 29.48 3.08
N ASP A 332 4.41 30.53 3.25
CA ASP A 332 4.30 31.73 2.44
C ASP A 332 4.71 31.48 0.97
N MET A 333 5.77 30.71 0.74
CA MET A 333 6.16 30.26 -0.62
C MET A 333 5.03 29.49 -1.29
N LEU A 334 4.37 28.59 -0.56
CA LEU A 334 3.26 27.80 -1.09
C LEU A 334 2.02 28.64 -1.38
N ARG A 335 1.71 29.63 -0.53
CA ARG A 335 0.61 30.57 -0.77
C ARG A 335 0.83 31.39 -2.04
N ASN A 336 2.06 31.80 -2.29
CA ASN A 336 2.40 32.53 -3.50
C ASN A 336 2.33 31.66 -4.76
N ALA A 337 2.46 30.33 -4.63
CA ALA A 337 2.32 29.37 -5.71
C ALA A 337 0.89 28.84 -5.88
N SER A 338 -0.05 29.21 -5.00
CA SER A 338 -1.43 28.68 -5.01
C SER A 338 -2.24 29.19 -6.19
N ARG A 339 -2.94 28.27 -6.82
CA ARG A 339 -3.96 28.51 -7.86
C ARG A 339 -5.29 27.95 -7.37
N THR A 340 -6.40 28.46 -7.91
CA THR A 340 -7.73 27.92 -7.63
C THR A 340 -8.41 27.56 -8.93
N LEU A 341 -9.00 26.37 -8.99
CA LEU A 341 -9.78 25.88 -10.13
C LEU A 341 -11.18 25.51 -9.71
N ASP A 342 -12.12 25.89 -10.51
CA ASP A 342 -13.51 25.48 -10.37
C ASP A 342 -13.72 24.17 -11.13
N ILE A 343 -14.03 23.08 -10.42
CA ILE A 343 -14.16 21.74 -10.97
C ILE A 343 -15.54 21.18 -10.61
N ASP A 344 -16.13 20.45 -11.56
CA ASP A 344 -17.45 19.86 -11.34
C ASP A 344 -17.44 18.89 -10.14
N VAL A 345 -18.45 19.01 -9.28
CA VAL A 345 -18.58 18.23 -8.04
C VAL A 345 -18.65 16.72 -8.25
N SER A 346 -19.05 16.27 -9.44
CA SER A 346 -19.05 14.83 -9.79
C SER A 346 -17.66 14.21 -9.82
N GLN A 347 -16.61 15.03 -9.90
CA GLN A 347 -15.21 14.62 -9.91
C GLN A 347 -14.61 14.47 -8.50
N ASN A 348 -15.36 14.66 -7.44
CA ASN A 348 -14.89 14.71 -6.06
C ASN A 348 -14.17 13.42 -5.57
N GLN A 349 -14.45 12.27 -6.20
CA GLN A 349 -13.76 11.00 -5.89
C GLN A 349 -12.50 10.77 -6.75
N GLN A 350 -12.23 11.61 -7.76
CA GLN A 350 -11.11 11.49 -8.68
C GLN A 350 -10.59 12.89 -9.06
N VAL A 351 -10.23 13.67 -8.05
CA VAL A 351 -9.93 15.11 -8.18
C VAL A 351 -8.90 15.40 -9.25
N GLU A 352 -7.78 14.69 -9.24
CA GLU A 352 -6.68 14.89 -10.20
C GLU A 352 -7.14 14.63 -11.64
N ARG A 353 -8.04 13.67 -11.86
CA ARG A 353 -8.62 13.40 -13.17
C ARG A 353 -9.60 14.50 -13.59
N GLY A 354 -10.37 15.02 -12.65
CA GLY A 354 -11.25 16.16 -12.90
C GLY A 354 -10.47 17.38 -13.35
N VAL A 355 -9.37 17.67 -12.67
CA VAL A 355 -8.46 18.77 -13.06
C VAL A 355 -7.84 18.53 -14.43
N LEU A 356 -7.36 17.32 -14.72
CA LEU A 356 -6.81 17.01 -16.05
C LEU A 356 -7.86 17.10 -17.17
N ALA A 357 -9.09 16.65 -16.92
CA ALA A 357 -10.20 16.80 -17.87
C ALA A 357 -10.56 18.28 -18.10
N HIS A 358 -10.55 19.11 -17.05
CA HIS A 358 -10.75 20.55 -17.16
C HIS A 358 -9.66 21.19 -18.03
N TYR A 359 -8.37 20.86 -17.79
CA TYR A 359 -7.28 21.35 -18.61
C TYR A 359 -7.35 20.89 -20.07
N ALA A 360 -7.72 19.61 -20.31
CA ALA A 360 -7.87 19.08 -21.66
C ALA A 360 -8.93 19.81 -22.47
N ARG A 361 -10.06 20.23 -21.85
CA ARG A 361 -11.08 21.07 -22.51
C ARG A 361 -10.54 22.45 -22.93
N GLN A 362 -9.52 22.95 -22.23
CA GLN A 362 -8.84 24.20 -22.57
C GLN A 362 -7.68 24.01 -23.55
N GLY A 363 -7.44 22.79 -24.04
CA GLY A 363 -6.32 22.47 -24.94
C GLY A 363 -4.96 22.35 -24.24
N ILE A 364 -4.93 22.27 -22.91
CA ILE A 364 -3.72 22.11 -22.10
C ILE A 364 -3.41 20.62 -21.96
N GLU A 365 -2.18 20.24 -22.32
CA GLU A 365 -1.69 18.86 -22.15
C GLU A 365 -1.40 18.59 -20.68
N GLY A 366 -1.85 17.42 -20.16
CA GLY A 366 -1.62 17.08 -18.77
C GLY A 366 -1.46 15.58 -18.54
N TRP A 367 -0.65 15.23 -17.51
CA TRP A 367 -0.33 13.85 -17.16
C TRP A 367 -0.42 13.66 -15.65
N ARG A 368 -1.03 12.55 -15.23
CA ARG A 368 -0.96 12.11 -13.84
C ARG A 368 0.43 11.55 -13.58
N THR A 369 1.16 12.16 -12.68
CA THR A 369 2.57 11.85 -12.40
C THR A 369 2.80 11.31 -11.01
N GLU A 370 2.44 12.04 -9.99
CA GLU A 370 2.65 11.70 -8.59
C GLU A 370 4.09 11.13 -8.36
N ASN A 371 4.27 10.23 -7.44
CA ASN A 371 5.56 9.59 -7.19
C ASN A 371 6.04 8.67 -8.34
N ARG A 372 5.13 8.27 -9.21
CA ARG A 372 5.41 7.27 -10.25
C ARG A 372 6.36 7.77 -11.32
N LEU A 373 6.20 9.01 -11.77
CA LEU A 373 7.06 9.61 -12.79
C LEU A 373 8.54 9.54 -12.38
N TRP A 374 8.85 10.09 -11.21
CA TRP A 374 10.22 10.23 -10.74
C TRP A 374 10.86 8.92 -10.36
N ARG A 375 10.11 8.01 -9.71
CA ARG A 375 10.60 6.65 -9.41
C ARG A 375 10.88 5.85 -10.66
N SER A 376 10.04 5.97 -11.70
CA SER A 376 10.24 5.26 -12.96
C SER A 376 11.42 5.83 -13.73
N LEU A 377 11.51 7.15 -13.83
CA LEU A 377 12.63 7.82 -14.48
C LEU A 377 13.96 7.47 -13.78
N PHE A 378 14.01 7.58 -12.46
CA PHE A 378 15.19 7.21 -11.66
C PHE A 378 15.56 5.74 -11.84
N GLY A 379 14.59 4.84 -11.71
CA GLY A 379 14.82 3.39 -11.83
C GLY A 379 15.28 2.95 -13.21
N LEU A 380 14.73 3.55 -14.27
CA LEU A 380 15.16 3.26 -15.66
C LEU A 380 16.50 3.91 -15.99
N THR A 381 16.74 5.13 -15.54
CA THR A 381 18.02 5.83 -15.81
C THR A 381 19.19 5.06 -15.18
N PHE A 382 19.04 4.66 -13.93
CA PHE A 382 20.11 4.02 -13.15
C PHE A 382 19.92 2.50 -12.98
N TRP A 383 19.21 1.86 -13.93
CA TRP A 383 18.92 0.42 -13.82
C TRP A 383 20.16 -0.43 -13.59
N LYS A 384 21.24 -0.13 -14.34
CA LYS A 384 22.50 -0.87 -14.23
C LYS A 384 23.09 -0.76 -12.83
N GLN A 385 23.23 0.45 -12.31
CA GLN A 385 23.77 0.70 -10.98
C GLN A 385 22.90 0.08 -9.88
N LEU A 386 21.56 0.16 -10.02
CA LEU A 386 20.60 -0.32 -9.02
C LEU A 386 20.46 -1.84 -8.98
N TYR A 387 20.57 -2.49 -10.15
CA TYR A 387 20.12 -3.87 -10.26
C TYR A 387 21.11 -4.83 -10.91
N GLU A 388 22.24 -4.33 -11.42
CA GLU A 388 23.29 -5.13 -12.02
C GLU A 388 24.64 -4.94 -11.28
N GLU A 389 24.90 -3.74 -10.78
CA GLU A 389 26.13 -3.39 -10.05
C GLU A 389 25.93 -3.33 -8.52
N ASP A 390 24.72 -3.01 -8.05
CA ASP A 390 24.35 -3.12 -6.64
C ASP A 390 23.88 -4.53 -6.29
N THR A 391 23.97 -4.85 -5.01
CA THR A 391 23.74 -6.21 -4.52
C THR A 391 22.41 -6.35 -3.80
N LEU A 392 21.75 -7.51 -4.01
CA LEU A 392 20.75 -8.03 -3.12
C LEU A 392 21.38 -9.07 -2.21
N VAL A 393 21.08 -9.04 -0.94
CA VAL A 393 21.60 -10.01 0.03
C VAL A 393 20.91 -11.37 -0.16
N THR A 394 19.59 -11.35 -0.46
CA THR A 394 18.83 -12.54 -0.85
C THR A 394 17.91 -12.21 -2.05
N GLU A 395 17.47 -13.23 -2.79
CA GLU A 395 16.51 -13.04 -3.89
C GLU A 395 15.15 -12.47 -3.47
N PHE A 396 14.81 -12.53 -2.17
CA PHE A 396 13.58 -11.97 -1.59
C PHE A 396 13.72 -10.51 -1.20
N ASP A 397 14.93 -9.92 -1.26
CA ASP A 397 15.10 -8.50 -1.01
C ASP A 397 14.47 -7.66 -2.12
N ARG A 398 13.67 -6.69 -1.70
CA ARG A 398 12.93 -5.82 -2.64
C ARG A 398 13.73 -4.61 -3.09
N ARG A 399 14.70 -4.15 -2.30
CA ARG A 399 15.47 -2.94 -2.55
C ARG A 399 16.95 -3.24 -2.59
N PRO A 400 17.69 -2.59 -3.53
CA PRO A 400 19.14 -2.55 -3.49
C PRO A 400 19.67 -2.08 -2.14
N LEU A 401 20.82 -2.62 -1.73
CA LEU A 401 21.38 -2.32 -0.41
C LEU A 401 21.75 -0.83 -0.28
N SER A 402 22.33 -0.25 -1.32
CA SER A 402 22.70 1.18 -1.32
C SER A 402 21.51 2.13 -1.14
N LEU A 403 20.32 1.79 -1.66
CA LEU A 403 19.10 2.59 -1.41
C LEU A 403 18.57 2.39 0.02
N LYS A 404 18.77 1.21 0.63
CA LYS A 404 18.41 0.99 2.04
C LYS A 404 19.30 1.80 2.99
N GLN A 405 20.59 1.85 2.67
CA GLN A 405 21.61 2.56 3.44
C GLN A 405 21.69 4.05 3.12
N ASN A 406 20.93 4.52 2.14
CA ASN A 406 20.94 5.90 1.64
C ASN A 406 22.34 6.39 1.21
N ASN A 407 23.16 5.48 0.65
CA ASN A 407 24.53 5.75 0.21
C ASN A 407 24.75 5.52 -1.31
N PHE A 408 23.65 5.47 -2.08
CA PHE A 408 23.67 5.17 -3.51
C PHE A 408 24.58 6.11 -4.32
N TYR A 409 24.50 7.42 -4.09
CA TYR A 409 25.37 8.37 -4.79
C TYR A 409 26.85 8.15 -4.43
N ALA A 410 27.16 8.05 -3.14
CA ALA A 410 28.54 7.85 -2.69
C ALA A 410 29.17 6.58 -3.26
N LYS A 411 28.40 5.50 -3.35
CA LYS A 411 28.86 4.21 -3.90
C LYS A 411 29.08 4.25 -5.42
N PHE A 412 28.24 4.98 -6.17
CA PHE A 412 28.22 4.95 -7.64
C PHE A 412 28.48 6.29 -8.30
N GLU A 413 29.04 7.27 -7.60
CA GLU A 413 29.21 8.65 -8.08
C GLU A 413 29.86 8.72 -9.46
N LEU A 414 31.00 8.07 -9.66
CA LEU A 414 31.71 8.09 -10.94
C LEU A 414 30.87 7.49 -12.08
N SER A 415 30.19 6.38 -11.82
CA SER A 415 29.34 5.71 -12.82
C SER A 415 28.08 6.51 -13.14
N ILE A 416 27.47 7.16 -12.13
CA ILE A 416 26.31 8.04 -12.30
C ILE A 416 26.67 9.26 -13.14
N GLU A 417 27.75 9.96 -12.79
CA GLU A 417 28.15 11.19 -13.50
C GLU A 417 28.65 10.90 -14.92
N ASP A 418 29.35 9.77 -15.14
CA ASP A 418 29.75 9.36 -16.50
C ASP A 418 28.52 9.00 -17.36
N LEU A 419 27.53 8.32 -16.80
CA LEU A 419 26.28 8.01 -17.48
C LEU A 419 25.54 9.31 -17.86
N LEU A 420 25.30 10.22 -16.92
CA LEU A 420 24.60 11.47 -17.18
C LEU A 420 25.33 12.35 -18.22
N ARG A 421 26.68 12.34 -18.19
CA ARG A 421 27.50 13.04 -19.21
C ARG A 421 27.32 12.42 -20.60
N LYS A 422 27.22 11.08 -20.72
CA LYS A 422 26.98 10.38 -21.99
C LYS A 422 25.58 10.61 -22.53
N LEU A 423 24.61 10.85 -21.66
CA LEU A 423 23.22 11.16 -22.02
C LEU A 423 23.01 12.67 -22.19
N ASP A 424 23.87 13.35 -22.93
CA ASP A 424 23.95 14.81 -23.08
C ASP A 424 22.83 15.43 -23.94
N THR A 425 21.98 14.62 -24.59
CA THR A 425 20.83 15.10 -25.36
C THR A 425 19.54 14.38 -24.97
N LYS A 426 18.40 15.04 -25.25
CA LYS A 426 17.06 14.46 -25.00
C LYS A 426 16.85 13.14 -25.74
N GLU A 427 17.38 13.04 -26.97
CA GLU A 427 17.29 11.85 -27.81
C GLU A 427 18.08 10.69 -27.21
N LYS A 428 19.29 10.94 -26.69
CA LYS A 428 20.11 9.92 -26.04
C LYS A 428 19.45 9.45 -24.74
N LEU A 429 18.92 10.36 -23.92
CA LEU A 429 18.19 9.98 -22.72
C LEU A 429 16.96 9.12 -23.07
N ARG A 430 16.16 9.58 -24.04
CA ARG A 430 14.97 8.84 -24.50
C ARG A 430 15.34 7.45 -25.00
N PHE A 431 16.36 7.34 -25.85
CA PHE A 431 16.85 6.06 -26.35
C PHE A 431 17.31 5.14 -25.21
N HIS A 432 18.07 5.66 -24.25
CA HIS A 432 18.50 4.91 -23.07
C HIS A 432 17.32 4.36 -22.28
N LEU A 433 16.31 5.17 -21.98
CA LEU A 433 15.13 4.75 -21.24
C LEU A 433 14.31 3.69 -21.96
N HIS A 434 14.11 3.84 -23.26
CA HIS A 434 13.46 2.81 -24.08
C HIS A 434 14.25 1.50 -24.10
N LYS A 435 15.57 1.57 -24.25
CA LYS A 435 16.46 0.42 -24.19
C LYS A 435 16.32 -0.31 -22.86
N MET A 436 16.40 0.41 -21.74
CA MET A 436 16.26 -0.16 -20.39
C MET A 436 14.85 -0.77 -20.19
N ALA A 437 13.81 -0.04 -20.59
CA ALA A 437 12.44 -0.54 -20.50
C ALA A 437 12.22 -1.82 -21.32
N THR A 438 12.76 -1.91 -22.52
CA THR A 438 12.62 -3.09 -23.38
C THR A 438 13.42 -4.28 -22.86
N GLN A 439 14.69 -4.06 -22.47
CA GLN A 439 15.57 -5.12 -21.99
C GLN A 439 15.12 -5.74 -20.65
N HIS A 440 14.44 -4.95 -19.83
CA HIS A 440 14.10 -5.34 -18.46
C HIS A 440 12.60 -5.41 -18.21
N TYR A 441 11.76 -5.35 -19.25
CA TYR A 441 10.31 -5.42 -19.12
C TYR A 441 9.86 -6.63 -18.31
N GLY A 442 8.99 -6.40 -17.33
CA GLY A 442 8.46 -7.43 -16.45
C GLY A 442 9.41 -7.92 -15.37
N LYS A 443 10.70 -7.51 -15.35
CA LYS A 443 11.60 -7.84 -14.24
C LYS A 443 11.14 -7.16 -12.96
N VAL A 444 11.28 -7.88 -11.86
CA VAL A 444 10.91 -7.38 -10.52
C VAL A 444 11.82 -6.21 -10.15
N ASN A 445 11.23 -5.12 -9.69
CA ASN A 445 11.94 -3.99 -9.11
C ASN A 445 11.10 -3.40 -7.96
N SER A 446 11.71 -2.60 -7.10
CA SER A 446 11.05 -2.00 -5.93
C SER A 446 10.63 -0.55 -6.12
N LEU A 447 10.90 0.04 -7.27
CA LEU A 447 10.74 1.47 -7.48
C LEU A 447 9.43 1.81 -8.20
N PHE A 448 9.06 1.02 -9.21
CA PHE A 448 7.87 1.26 -10.02
C PHE A 448 7.22 -0.05 -10.50
N MET A 449 6.00 0.06 -10.97
CA MET A 449 5.27 -1.04 -11.60
C MET A 449 5.30 -0.90 -13.13
N TRP A 450 5.60 -1.98 -13.82
CA TRP A 450 5.49 -2.02 -15.28
C TRP A 450 4.05 -1.81 -15.74
N SER A 451 3.89 -0.97 -16.74
CA SER A 451 2.60 -0.76 -17.42
C SER A 451 2.85 -0.18 -18.80
N SER A 452 1.88 -0.31 -19.70
CA SER A 452 1.90 0.31 -21.03
C SER A 452 2.01 1.84 -21.00
N TYR A 453 1.54 2.46 -19.91
CA TYR A 453 1.55 3.92 -19.71
C TYR A 453 2.81 4.46 -19.01
N LEU A 454 3.82 3.59 -18.76
CA LEU A 454 5.00 3.95 -17.97
C LEU A 454 5.82 5.09 -18.58
N LEU A 455 6.09 5.01 -19.87
CA LEU A 455 6.97 5.94 -20.59
C LEU A 455 6.27 7.24 -21.01
N THR A 456 4.95 7.25 -21.17
CA THR A 456 4.20 8.42 -21.67
C THR A 456 4.48 9.71 -20.89
N PRO A 457 4.35 9.77 -19.56
CA PRO A 457 4.66 11.01 -18.82
C PRO A 457 6.17 11.31 -18.78
N ILE A 458 7.04 10.30 -18.89
CA ILE A 458 8.49 10.49 -18.98
C ILE A 458 8.86 11.14 -20.32
N GLU A 459 8.28 10.69 -21.42
CA GLU A 459 8.50 11.28 -22.75
C GLU A 459 8.02 12.72 -22.80
N ALA A 460 6.88 13.02 -22.21
CA ALA A 460 6.37 14.38 -22.09
C ALA A 460 7.32 15.28 -21.27
N LEU A 461 7.81 14.78 -20.14
CA LEU A 461 8.80 15.48 -19.33
C LEU A 461 10.08 15.79 -20.13
N ILE A 462 10.61 14.81 -20.87
CA ILE A 462 11.82 15.00 -21.70
C ILE A 462 11.55 15.99 -22.85
N LYS A 463 10.40 15.87 -23.50
CA LYS A 463 10.00 16.74 -24.62
C LYS A 463 9.95 18.21 -24.20
N HIS A 464 9.29 18.50 -23.10
CA HIS A 464 8.95 19.85 -22.66
C HIS A 464 9.90 20.41 -21.59
N GLY A 465 10.58 19.56 -20.82
CA GLY A 465 11.49 19.96 -19.75
C GLY A 465 12.92 20.25 -20.22
N SER A 466 13.71 20.89 -19.34
CA SER A 466 15.15 21.05 -19.51
C SER A 466 15.89 19.81 -19.03
N LEU A 467 16.85 19.32 -19.83
CA LEU A 467 17.67 18.16 -19.47
C LEU A 467 18.51 18.41 -18.21
N GLU A 468 19.07 19.60 -18.09
CA GLU A 468 19.86 20.01 -16.91
C GLU A 468 19.04 19.98 -15.64
N VAL A 469 17.81 20.51 -15.69
CA VAL A 469 16.86 20.53 -14.55
C VAL A 469 16.47 19.10 -14.14
N ILE A 470 16.19 18.24 -15.13
CA ILE A 470 15.89 16.82 -14.90
C ILE A 470 17.08 16.14 -14.19
N TYR A 471 18.31 16.34 -14.67
CA TYR A 471 19.50 15.72 -14.08
C TYR A 471 19.84 16.29 -12.70
N THR A 472 19.57 17.55 -12.46
CA THR A 472 19.73 18.15 -11.14
C THR A 472 18.85 17.43 -10.11
N LEU A 473 17.56 17.20 -10.43
CA LEU A 473 16.69 16.46 -9.53
C LEU A 473 17.09 14.99 -9.40
N LEU A 474 17.50 14.32 -10.49
CA LEU A 474 17.99 12.94 -10.43
C LEU A 474 19.23 12.81 -9.52
N ARG A 475 20.16 13.78 -9.55
CA ARG A 475 21.30 13.82 -8.60
C ARG A 475 20.86 14.00 -7.16
N MET A 476 19.88 14.89 -6.92
CA MET A 476 19.30 15.03 -5.58
C MET A 476 18.68 13.71 -5.09
N MET A 477 17.95 13.01 -5.97
CA MET A 477 17.40 11.68 -5.64
C MET A 477 18.49 10.63 -5.40
N CYS A 478 19.61 10.65 -6.15
CA CYS A 478 20.75 9.76 -5.91
C CYS A 478 21.36 9.98 -4.52
N LYS A 479 21.44 11.23 -4.08
CA LYS A 479 22.03 11.62 -2.80
C LYS A 479 21.11 11.34 -1.61
N ASP A 480 19.81 11.50 -1.79
CA ASP A 480 18.82 11.33 -0.71
C ASP A 480 17.52 10.69 -1.25
N PHE A 481 17.61 9.43 -1.65
CA PHE A 481 16.45 8.70 -2.12
C PHE A 481 15.39 8.46 -1.03
N ALA A 482 15.81 8.35 0.21
CA ALA A 482 14.92 8.07 1.34
C ALA A 482 13.83 9.16 1.50
N ASN A 483 14.21 10.42 1.35
CA ASN A 483 13.31 11.58 1.49
C ASN A 483 12.65 12.00 0.16
N LEU A 484 13.28 11.69 -1.00
CA LEU A 484 12.79 12.07 -2.33
C LEU A 484 12.11 10.93 -3.12
N ARG A 485 11.74 9.85 -2.48
CA ARG A 485 11.00 8.76 -3.15
C ARG A 485 9.48 9.01 -3.21
N ASP A 486 8.95 9.88 -2.34
CA ASP A 486 7.53 10.13 -2.12
C ASP A 486 7.25 11.63 -1.96
N GLY A 487 5.99 12.02 -2.21
CA GLY A 487 5.53 13.38 -1.99
C GLY A 487 5.63 14.28 -3.22
N PHE A 488 5.92 13.74 -4.38
CA PHE A 488 5.90 14.51 -5.63
C PHE A 488 4.47 14.90 -6.03
N PRO A 489 4.33 16.08 -6.71
CA PRO A 489 3.04 16.61 -7.14
C PRO A 489 2.22 15.64 -7.99
N ASP A 490 0.90 15.76 -7.89
CA ASP A 490 -0.07 14.84 -8.46
C ASP A 490 -0.05 14.81 -9.99
N ILE A 491 0.10 15.98 -10.62
CA ILE A 491 0.05 16.14 -12.06
C ILE A 491 1.20 16.98 -12.60
N MET A 492 1.51 16.77 -13.84
CA MET A 492 2.38 17.59 -14.69
C MET A 492 1.55 18.12 -15.85
N VAL A 493 1.63 19.39 -16.15
CA VAL A 493 0.90 20.04 -17.23
C VAL A 493 1.82 20.87 -18.11
N PHE A 494 1.44 21.00 -19.37
CA PHE A 494 2.16 21.83 -20.34
C PHE A 494 1.18 22.81 -21.01
N ASP A 495 1.42 24.09 -20.71
CA ASP A 495 0.73 25.24 -21.28
C ASP A 495 1.79 26.28 -21.62
N ASN A 496 2.42 26.15 -22.78
CA ASN A 496 3.62 26.88 -23.19
C ASN A 496 4.83 26.72 -22.25
N THR A 497 4.60 26.47 -20.97
CA THR A 497 5.60 26.13 -19.96
C THR A 497 5.23 24.84 -19.25
N LEU A 498 6.26 24.05 -18.88
CA LEU A 498 6.08 22.83 -18.11
C LEU A 498 6.01 23.17 -16.62
N ARG A 499 4.96 22.74 -15.93
CA ARG A 499 4.83 22.90 -14.49
C ARG A 499 4.28 21.64 -13.83
N PHE A 500 4.57 21.50 -12.55
CA PHE A 500 3.98 20.47 -11.69
C PHE A 500 2.93 21.08 -10.79
N GLU A 501 1.85 20.37 -10.55
CA GLU A 501 0.77 20.83 -9.68
C GLU A 501 0.41 19.77 -8.63
N GLU A 502 0.41 20.19 -7.37
CA GLU A 502 -0.13 19.46 -6.25
C GLU A 502 -1.59 19.86 -6.06
N ILE A 503 -2.50 18.91 -6.20
CA ILE A 503 -3.95 19.18 -6.18
C ILE A 503 -4.49 19.00 -4.78
N LYS A 504 -5.29 19.98 -4.32
CA LYS A 504 -5.93 19.98 -3.00
C LYS A 504 -7.42 20.19 -3.10
N ALA A 505 -8.19 19.19 -2.65
CA ALA A 505 -9.62 19.32 -2.44
C ALA A 505 -9.90 20.18 -1.19
N PRO A 506 -11.11 20.74 -1.04
CA PRO A 506 -11.51 21.47 0.16
C PRO A 506 -11.32 20.64 1.44
N GLY A 507 -10.57 21.19 2.39
CA GLY A 507 -10.21 20.51 3.65
C GLY A 507 -8.88 19.73 3.63
N ASP A 508 -8.28 19.50 2.47
CA ASP A 508 -6.98 18.86 2.36
C ASP A 508 -5.85 19.78 2.85
N GLN A 509 -4.82 19.13 3.43
CA GLN A 509 -3.61 19.82 3.86
C GLN A 509 -2.38 19.28 3.13
N LEU A 510 -1.39 20.12 2.97
CA LEU A 510 -0.08 19.68 2.48
C LEU A 510 0.64 18.85 3.54
N ARG A 511 1.15 17.71 3.11
CA ARG A 511 1.99 16.84 3.94
C ARG A 511 3.45 17.32 3.87
N ARG A 512 4.24 17.03 4.89
CA ARG A 512 5.64 17.47 4.93
C ARG A 512 6.47 16.92 3.77
N ASN A 513 6.33 15.65 3.45
CA ASN A 513 7.05 15.07 2.30
C ASN A 513 6.68 15.74 0.97
N GLN A 514 5.45 16.24 0.81
CA GLN A 514 5.04 17.03 -0.35
C GLN A 514 5.74 18.39 -0.35
N LEU A 515 5.86 19.06 0.82
CA LEU A 515 6.61 20.31 0.94
C LEU A 515 8.07 20.15 0.52
N VAL A 516 8.74 19.11 1.02
CA VAL A 516 10.15 18.83 0.68
C VAL A 516 10.31 18.56 -0.81
N SER A 517 9.44 17.74 -1.41
CA SER A 517 9.51 17.44 -2.85
C SER A 517 9.23 18.67 -3.72
N ILE A 518 8.28 19.53 -3.32
CA ILE A 518 8.01 20.81 -4.00
C ILE A 518 9.24 21.71 -3.95
N GLN A 519 9.85 21.88 -2.80
CA GLN A 519 11.07 22.69 -2.64
C GLN A 519 12.22 22.16 -3.52
N ARG A 520 12.41 20.82 -3.54
CA ARG A 520 13.46 20.21 -4.35
C ARG A 520 13.22 20.35 -5.85
N LEU A 521 11.97 20.25 -6.29
CA LEU A 521 11.62 20.55 -7.68
C LEU A 521 11.92 22.00 -8.04
N GLN A 522 11.55 22.96 -7.18
CA GLN A 522 11.83 24.39 -7.38
C GLN A 522 13.33 24.67 -7.36
N GLN A 523 14.09 24.08 -6.43
CA GLN A 523 15.56 24.21 -6.39
C GLN A 523 16.23 23.61 -7.63
N ALA A 524 15.67 22.54 -8.20
CA ALA A 524 16.15 22.00 -9.46
C ALA A 524 15.84 22.90 -10.66
N GLY A 525 14.86 23.80 -10.55
CA GLY A 525 14.46 24.75 -11.59
C GLY A 525 13.11 24.45 -12.25
N PHE A 526 12.29 23.56 -11.69
CA PHE A 526 10.91 23.33 -12.16
C PHE A 526 9.94 24.39 -11.60
N ASP A 527 8.95 24.76 -12.41
CA ASP A 527 7.79 25.49 -11.93
C ASP A 527 6.84 24.52 -11.19
N VAL A 528 6.44 24.89 -9.97
CA VAL A 528 5.56 24.06 -9.13
C VAL A 528 4.50 24.93 -8.48
N ALA A 529 3.24 24.55 -8.64
CA ALA A 529 2.08 25.18 -8.02
C ALA A 529 1.36 24.24 -7.06
N VAL A 530 0.68 24.81 -6.09
CA VAL A 530 -0.38 24.13 -5.33
C VAL A 530 -1.69 24.65 -5.86
N THR A 531 -2.53 23.74 -6.37
CA THR A 531 -3.81 24.06 -6.98
C THR A 531 -4.94 23.57 -6.07
N THR A 532 -5.73 24.52 -5.54
CA THR A 532 -6.93 24.20 -4.77
C THR A 532 -8.12 24.07 -5.70
N VAL A 533 -9.03 23.15 -5.36
CA VAL A 533 -10.26 22.91 -6.14
C VAL A 533 -11.44 23.48 -5.39
N ASN A 534 -12.25 24.29 -6.07
CA ASN A 534 -13.61 24.61 -5.65
C ASN A 534 -14.59 23.69 -6.34
N TRP A 535 -15.53 23.14 -5.60
CA TRP A 535 -16.57 22.31 -6.20
C TRP A 535 -17.70 23.20 -6.70
N ILE A 536 -17.92 23.15 -8.00
CA ILE A 536 -19.04 23.81 -8.66
C ILE A 536 -19.84 22.76 -9.43
N ARG A 537 -21.02 23.15 -9.91
CA ARG A 537 -21.64 22.45 -11.03
C ARG A 537 -21.16 23.17 -12.30
N ASP A 538 -20.24 22.51 -13.03
CA ASP A 538 -19.69 23.05 -14.27
C ASP A 538 -20.71 22.87 -15.41
N PRO A 539 -21.25 23.94 -16.01
CA PRO A 539 -22.19 23.81 -17.12
C PRO A 539 -21.63 23.09 -18.34
N GLU A 540 -20.32 23.17 -18.55
CA GLU A 540 -19.62 22.54 -19.67
C GLU A 540 -19.26 21.06 -19.40
N GLN A 541 -19.50 20.54 -18.18
CA GLN A 541 -19.22 19.14 -17.87
C GLN A 541 -20.21 18.24 -18.62
N PRO A 542 -19.72 17.34 -19.50
CA PRO A 542 -20.61 16.39 -20.16
C PRO A 542 -21.11 15.31 -19.19
N TYR A 543 -22.38 14.95 -19.32
CA TYR A 543 -23.01 13.82 -18.66
C TYR A 543 -23.47 12.84 -19.73
N VAL A 544 -23.15 11.55 -19.59
CA VAL A 544 -23.66 10.49 -20.46
C VAL A 544 -24.58 9.61 -19.65
N VAL A 545 -25.87 9.71 -19.92
CA VAL A 545 -26.90 8.88 -19.28
C VAL A 545 -26.99 7.57 -20.05
N VAL A 546 -26.80 6.48 -19.34
CA VAL A 546 -26.69 5.13 -19.92
C VAL A 546 -27.71 4.22 -19.29
N ASP A 547 -28.34 3.41 -20.11
CA ASP A 547 -29.10 2.26 -19.69
C ASP A 547 -28.76 1.04 -20.55
N ILE A 548 -28.85 -0.15 -19.98
CA ILE A 548 -28.52 -1.40 -20.67
C ILE A 548 -29.58 -2.48 -20.43
N GLU A 549 -29.83 -3.28 -21.46
CA GLU A 549 -30.54 -4.54 -21.31
C GLU A 549 -29.53 -5.71 -21.31
N THR A 550 -29.85 -6.76 -20.55
CA THR A 550 -28.90 -7.84 -20.27
C THR A 550 -29.55 -9.21 -20.29
N THR A 551 -28.75 -10.27 -20.42
CA THR A 551 -29.25 -11.66 -20.32
C THR A 551 -29.57 -12.08 -18.86
N GLY A 552 -29.41 -11.19 -17.86
CA GLY A 552 -29.68 -11.46 -16.44
C GLY A 552 -28.88 -10.57 -15.51
N GLY A 553 -29.14 -10.62 -14.19
CA GLY A 553 -28.68 -9.61 -13.22
C GLY A 553 -27.20 -9.68 -12.79
N ASN A 554 -26.46 -10.74 -13.06
CA ASN A 554 -25.07 -10.91 -12.61
C ASN A 554 -24.08 -10.68 -13.75
N ASN A 555 -23.29 -9.63 -13.70
CA ASN A 555 -22.34 -9.22 -14.74
C ASN A 555 -21.17 -10.19 -14.95
N SER A 556 -20.83 -11.05 -13.98
CA SER A 556 -19.79 -12.07 -14.15
C SER A 556 -20.20 -13.16 -15.13
N TYR A 557 -21.49 -13.48 -15.17
CA TYR A 557 -22.06 -14.56 -15.97
C TYR A 557 -22.90 -14.10 -17.15
N ASN A 558 -23.54 -12.92 -17.04
CA ASN A 558 -24.43 -12.43 -18.07
C ASN A 558 -23.75 -11.40 -18.98
N ARG A 559 -24.42 -11.07 -20.08
CA ARG A 559 -23.91 -10.22 -21.16
C ARG A 559 -24.95 -9.13 -21.48
N ILE A 560 -24.50 -8.04 -22.06
CA ILE A 560 -25.34 -6.95 -22.55
C ILE A 560 -26.02 -7.38 -23.86
N THR A 561 -27.30 -7.08 -24.01
CA THR A 561 -28.10 -7.33 -25.20
C THR A 561 -28.51 -6.04 -25.93
N GLU A 562 -28.61 -4.92 -25.23
CA GLU A 562 -28.84 -3.60 -25.77
C GLU A 562 -28.11 -2.54 -24.91
N ILE A 563 -27.66 -1.47 -25.55
CA ILE A 563 -27.13 -0.28 -24.89
C ILE A 563 -27.78 0.95 -25.47
N GLY A 564 -28.24 1.86 -24.59
CA GLY A 564 -28.71 3.18 -24.92
C GLY A 564 -27.91 4.24 -24.17
N MET A 565 -27.49 5.28 -24.85
CA MET A 565 -26.72 6.38 -24.26
C MET A 565 -27.25 7.73 -24.76
N VAL A 566 -27.35 8.71 -23.85
CA VAL A 566 -27.73 10.10 -24.15
C VAL A 566 -26.64 11.01 -23.55
N LYS A 567 -26.07 11.86 -24.37
CA LYS A 567 -25.07 12.84 -23.94
C LYS A 567 -25.66 14.20 -23.71
N LEU A 568 -25.50 14.73 -22.51
CA LEU A 568 -25.94 16.04 -22.09
C LEU A 568 -24.76 16.99 -21.86
N VAL A 569 -24.87 18.24 -22.36
CA VAL A 569 -23.95 19.35 -22.02
C VAL A 569 -24.83 20.56 -21.73
N ALA A 570 -24.59 21.29 -20.69
CA ALA A 570 -25.40 22.43 -20.26
C ALA A 570 -26.91 22.10 -20.15
N GLY A 571 -27.27 20.89 -19.72
CA GLY A 571 -28.62 20.41 -19.64
C GLY A 571 -29.29 20.07 -20.99
N GLN A 572 -28.64 20.30 -22.11
CA GLN A 572 -29.15 20.00 -23.45
C GLN A 572 -28.57 18.66 -23.96
N GLU A 573 -29.45 17.90 -24.64
CA GLU A 573 -29.01 16.72 -25.36
C GLU A 573 -28.21 17.15 -26.60
N VAL A 574 -26.97 16.66 -26.70
CA VAL A 574 -26.06 16.98 -27.80
C VAL A 574 -25.78 15.76 -28.69
N ASP A 575 -25.96 14.54 -28.18
CA ASP A 575 -25.71 13.32 -28.92
C ASP A 575 -26.44 12.12 -28.27
N ARG A 576 -26.75 11.09 -29.07
CA ARG A 576 -27.32 9.85 -28.59
C ARG A 576 -26.76 8.64 -29.35
N PHE A 577 -26.73 7.51 -28.69
CA PHE A 577 -26.31 6.25 -29.29
C PHE A 577 -27.18 5.09 -28.79
N GLN A 578 -27.56 4.21 -29.70
CA GLN A 578 -28.28 2.98 -29.38
C GLN A 578 -27.82 1.83 -30.30
N THR A 579 -27.62 0.66 -29.73
CA THR A 579 -27.43 -0.56 -30.53
C THR A 579 -27.86 -1.80 -29.74
N LEU A 580 -28.39 -2.79 -30.47
CA LEU A 580 -28.48 -4.16 -29.99
C LEU A 580 -27.07 -4.76 -29.99
N LEU A 581 -26.81 -5.71 -29.10
CA LEU A 581 -25.54 -6.41 -28.99
C LEU A 581 -25.78 -7.93 -28.98
N ASN A 582 -24.95 -8.66 -29.73
CA ASN A 582 -24.96 -10.11 -29.67
C ASN A 582 -24.29 -10.57 -28.36
N PRO A 583 -25.03 -11.15 -27.42
CA PRO A 583 -24.48 -11.56 -26.14
C PRO A 583 -23.65 -12.87 -26.22
N GLN A 584 -23.57 -13.49 -27.41
CA GLN A 584 -22.92 -14.77 -27.64
C GLN A 584 -23.43 -15.91 -26.72
N ARG A 585 -24.69 -15.78 -26.30
CA ARG A 585 -25.40 -16.75 -25.47
C ARG A 585 -26.90 -16.57 -25.59
N ARG A 586 -27.65 -17.63 -25.25
CA ARG A 586 -29.13 -17.60 -25.24
C ARG A 586 -29.65 -16.57 -24.24
N ILE A 587 -30.68 -15.86 -24.66
CA ILE A 587 -31.47 -14.95 -23.79
C ILE A 587 -32.55 -15.79 -23.09
N PRO A 588 -32.60 -15.82 -21.74
CA PRO A 588 -33.64 -16.52 -21.01
C PRO A 588 -35.04 -15.99 -21.35
N SER A 589 -36.02 -16.88 -21.46
CA SER A 589 -37.38 -16.52 -21.89
C SER A 589 -38.07 -15.49 -21.00
N ASN A 590 -37.77 -15.47 -19.72
CA ASN A 590 -38.26 -14.46 -18.79
C ASN A 590 -37.63 -13.09 -19.07
N ILE A 591 -36.41 -13.00 -19.54
CA ILE A 591 -35.74 -11.76 -19.96
C ILE A 591 -36.37 -11.27 -21.27
N THR A 592 -36.52 -12.16 -22.25
CA THR A 592 -37.21 -11.81 -23.53
C THR A 592 -38.60 -11.28 -23.26
N LYS A 593 -39.36 -11.85 -22.32
CA LYS A 593 -40.70 -11.32 -21.92
C LYS A 593 -40.61 -9.93 -21.29
N LEU A 594 -39.53 -9.65 -20.54
CA LEU A 594 -39.34 -8.37 -19.84
C LEU A 594 -38.91 -7.27 -20.83
N THR A 595 -37.88 -7.52 -21.63
CA THR A 595 -37.22 -6.52 -22.49
C THR A 595 -37.80 -6.48 -23.92
N GLY A 596 -38.46 -7.55 -24.33
CA GLY A 596 -38.92 -7.77 -25.72
C GLY A 596 -37.77 -8.11 -26.69
N ILE A 597 -36.53 -8.31 -26.19
CA ILE A 597 -35.36 -8.67 -27.04
C ILE A 597 -35.29 -10.18 -27.12
N SER A 598 -35.34 -10.72 -28.34
CA SER A 598 -35.23 -12.15 -28.62
C SER A 598 -33.84 -12.54 -29.16
N ASP A 599 -33.53 -13.83 -29.14
CA ASP A 599 -32.29 -14.34 -29.74
C ASP A 599 -32.17 -13.97 -31.23
N ASP A 600 -33.27 -13.99 -31.98
CA ASP A 600 -33.30 -13.61 -33.39
C ASP A 600 -32.94 -12.15 -33.63
N MET A 601 -33.35 -11.25 -32.75
CA MET A 601 -33.06 -9.81 -32.85
C MET A 601 -31.56 -9.48 -32.66
N VAL A 602 -30.84 -10.30 -31.91
CA VAL A 602 -29.46 -10.06 -31.60
C VAL A 602 -28.49 -10.98 -32.37
N ALA A 603 -29.00 -11.87 -33.19
CA ALA A 603 -28.20 -12.86 -33.91
C ALA A 603 -27.14 -12.19 -34.81
N ASP A 604 -27.55 -11.19 -35.56
CA ASP A 604 -26.70 -10.41 -36.48
C ASP A 604 -26.25 -9.06 -35.89
N ALA A 605 -26.51 -8.80 -34.61
CA ALA A 605 -26.07 -7.59 -33.96
C ALA A 605 -24.55 -7.59 -33.68
N PRO A 606 -23.91 -6.43 -33.62
CA PRO A 606 -22.47 -6.37 -33.33
C PRO A 606 -22.12 -6.97 -31.97
N LEU A 607 -20.90 -7.48 -31.87
CA LEU A 607 -20.31 -7.87 -30.59
C LEU A 607 -19.95 -6.62 -29.77
N PHE A 608 -19.85 -6.76 -28.44
CA PHE A 608 -19.39 -5.64 -27.59
C PHE A 608 -18.00 -5.16 -28.01
N SER A 609 -17.10 -6.05 -28.44
CA SER A 609 -15.75 -5.71 -28.91
C SER A 609 -15.74 -4.78 -30.13
N GLU A 610 -16.78 -4.84 -30.97
CA GLU A 610 -16.88 -4.03 -32.19
C GLU A 610 -17.36 -2.60 -31.89
N VAL A 611 -18.06 -2.38 -30.77
CA VAL A 611 -18.58 -1.07 -30.35
C VAL A 611 -17.81 -0.48 -29.15
N ALA A 612 -16.86 -1.22 -28.58
CA ALA A 612 -16.16 -0.82 -27.37
C ALA A 612 -15.43 0.53 -27.51
N ASP A 613 -14.74 0.74 -28.64
CA ASP A 613 -14.03 1.99 -28.89
C ASP A 613 -15.01 3.17 -29.05
N HIS A 614 -16.16 2.95 -29.64
CA HIS A 614 -17.21 3.98 -29.73
C HIS A 614 -17.77 4.32 -28.34
N ILE A 615 -18.10 3.32 -27.51
CA ILE A 615 -18.58 3.53 -26.13
C ILE A 615 -17.50 4.28 -25.31
N ALA A 616 -16.22 3.90 -25.45
CA ALA A 616 -15.12 4.56 -24.77
C ALA A 616 -15.00 6.03 -25.18
N SER A 617 -15.08 6.34 -26.48
CA SER A 617 -15.04 7.70 -27.01
C SER A 617 -16.27 8.52 -26.62
N PHE A 618 -17.48 7.96 -26.75
CA PHE A 618 -18.73 8.63 -26.41
C PHE A 618 -18.77 9.06 -24.94
N THR A 619 -18.23 8.24 -24.04
CA THR A 619 -18.15 8.49 -22.59
C THR A 619 -16.87 9.20 -22.15
N GLN A 620 -15.99 9.58 -23.08
CA GLN A 620 -14.75 10.24 -22.74
C GLN A 620 -15.01 11.60 -22.10
N ASP A 621 -14.27 11.90 -21.01
CA ASP A 621 -14.36 13.15 -20.23
C ASP A 621 -15.76 13.48 -19.68
N ALA A 622 -16.70 12.52 -19.73
CA ALA A 622 -18.05 12.62 -19.24
C ALA A 622 -18.25 11.91 -17.90
N VAL A 623 -19.26 12.38 -17.16
CA VAL A 623 -19.81 11.67 -16.00
C VAL A 623 -20.75 10.57 -16.51
N PHE A 624 -20.50 9.34 -16.12
CA PHE A 624 -21.38 8.22 -16.41
C PHE A 624 -22.58 8.23 -15.46
N VAL A 625 -23.75 8.42 -16.01
CA VAL A 625 -25.02 8.50 -15.27
C VAL A 625 -25.88 7.28 -15.59
N ALA A 626 -26.53 6.70 -14.59
CA ALA A 626 -27.57 5.70 -14.83
C ALA A 626 -28.60 5.67 -13.69
N HIS A 627 -29.76 5.08 -13.98
CA HIS A 627 -30.76 4.82 -12.96
C HIS A 627 -30.42 3.53 -12.21
N ASN A 628 -29.78 3.65 -11.00
CA ASN A 628 -29.04 2.58 -10.32
C ASN A 628 -27.67 2.26 -10.95
N VAL A 629 -26.84 3.27 -11.06
CA VAL A 629 -25.57 3.30 -11.78
C VAL A 629 -24.61 2.11 -11.56
N ASN A 630 -24.68 1.45 -10.42
CA ASN A 630 -23.76 0.32 -10.13
C ASN A 630 -24.07 -0.91 -11.01
N PHE A 631 -25.31 -1.07 -11.46
CA PHE A 631 -25.70 -2.13 -12.35
C PHE A 631 -25.11 -1.91 -13.76
N ASP A 632 -25.47 -0.84 -14.42
CA ASP A 632 -25.06 -0.52 -15.79
C ASP A 632 -23.53 -0.37 -15.91
N TYR A 633 -22.96 0.42 -15.01
CA TYR A 633 -21.52 0.60 -14.94
C TYR A 633 -20.77 -0.69 -14.68
N GLY A 634 -21.32 -1.56 -13.83
CA GLY A 634 -20.75 -2.87 -13.52
C GLY A 634 -20.68 -3.80 -14.73
N PHE A 635 -21.73 -3.84 -15.55
CA PHE A 635 -21.75 -4.63 -16.79
C PHE A 635 -20.78 -4.07 -17.84
N ILE A 636 -20.82 -2.77 -18.11
CA ILE A 636 -19.92 -2.15 -19.10
C ILE A 636 -18.46 -2.35 -18.68
N LYS A 637 -18.13 -2.11 -17.40
CA LYS A 637 -16.78 -2.36 -16.88
C LYS A 637 -16.34 -3.82 -17.04
N GLN A 638 -17.27 -4.77 -16.86
CA GLN A 638 -16.98 -6.19 -17.02
C GLN A 638 -16.77 -6.58 -18.48
N GLU A 639 -17.55 -6.00 -19.42
CA GLU A 639 -17.34 -6.22 -20.84
C GLU A 639 -15.97 -5.69 -21.31
N PHE A 640 -15.57 -4.49 -20.87
CA PHE A 640 -14.22 -3.98 -21.14
C PHE A 640 -13.13 -4.86 -20.51
N ALA A 641 -13.35 -5.39 -19.30
CA ALA A 641 -12.40 -6.30 -18.66
C ALA A 641 -12.21 -7.62 -19.43
N ARG A 642 -13.26 -8.12 -20.10
CA ARG A 642 -13.17 -9.29 -21.00
C ARG A 642 -12.30 -9.02 -22.24
N LEU A 643 -12.16 -7.75 -22.62
CA LEU A 643 -11.26 -7.30 -23.70
C LEU A 643 -9.87 -6.91 -23.18
N GLU A 644 -9.57 -7.22 -21.92
CA GLU A 644 -8.33 -6.81 -21.24
C GLU A 644 -8.14 -5.28 -21.17
N GLN A 645 -9.22 -4.54 -21.33
CA GLN A 645 -9.25 -3.07 -21.28
C GLN A 645 -9.81 -2.58 -19.94
N SER A 646 -9.37 -1.40 -19.50
CA SER A 646 -9.90 -0.77 -18.30
C SER A 646 -10.93 0.31 -18.65
N PHE A 647 -12.11 0.25 -18.04
CA PHE A 647 -13.13 1.31 -18.14
C PHE A 647 -13.28 2.01 -16.79
N ARG A 648 -12.99 3.32 -16.76
CA ARG A 648 -13.14 4.15 -15.54
C ARG A 648 -13.69 5.52 -15.90
N ARG A 649 -14.86 5.84 -15.36
CA ARG A 649 -15.52 7.16 -15.46
C ARG A 649 -16.01 7.58 -14.08
N PRO A 650 -16.12 8.89 -13.79
CA PRO A 650 -16.90 9.36 -12.64
C PRO A 650 -18.35 8.90 -12.80
N LYS A 651 -19.02 8.61 -11.68
CA LYS A 651 -20.35 8.01 -11.68
C LYS A 651 -21.36 8.87 -10.92
N MET A 652 -22.55 9.02 -11.47
CA MET A 652 -23.70 9.63 -10.83
C MET A 652 -24.91 8.69 -10.92
N CYS A 653 -25.71 8.64 -9.87
CA CYS A 653 -26.91 7.78 -9.80
C CYS A 653 -28.15 8.63 -9.69
N THR A 654 -29.02 8.61 -10.71
CA THR A 654 -30.26 9.40 -10.69
C THR A 654 -31.19 9.04 -9.53
N VAL A 655 -31.20 7.77 -9.06
CA VAL A 655 -31.96 7.40 -7.85
C VAL A 655 -31.48 8.17 -6.62
N ARG A 656 -30.17 8.34 -6.46
CA ARG A 656 -29.60 9.09 -5.33
C ARG A 656 -29.85 10.59 -5.46
N GLU A 657 -29.70 11.11 -6.65
CA GLU A 657 -29.97 12.54 -6.92
C GLU A 657 -31.43 12.85 -6.65
N MET A 658 -32.38 12.07 -7.19
CA MET A 658 -33.81 12.25 -6.95
C MET A 658 -34.21 12.11 -5.49
N ARG A 659 -33.58 11.18 -4.73
CA ARG A 659 -33.84 11.10 -3.28
C ARG A 659 -33.36 12.33 -2.52
N ARG A 660 -32.27 12.94 -2.97
CA ARG A 660 -31.71 14.14 -2.36
C ARG A 660 -32.54 15.39 -2.68
N THR A 661 -32.93 15.55 -3.92
CA THR A 661 -33.65 16.77 -4.41
C THR A 661 -35.15 16.73 -4.16
N TYR A 662 -35.74 15.53 -4.21
CA TYR A 662 -37.19 15.30 -3.99
C TYR A 662 -37.38 14.21 -2.91
N PRO A 663 -37.07 14.49 -1.63
CA PRO A 663 -37.22 13.49 -0.55
C PRO A 663 -38.71 13.20 -0.28
N GLY A 664 -38.99 11.99 0.24
CA GLY A 664 -40.32 11.59 0.73
C GLY A 664 -41.24 10.97 -0.34
N LEU A 665 -40.75 10.72 -1.55
CA LEU A 665 -41.53 9.99 -2.54
C LEU A 665 -41.68 8.51 -2.15
N PRO A 666 -42.83 7.88 -2.43
CA PRO A 666 -43.12 6.51 -2.02
C PRO A 666 -42.21 5.48 -2.73
N SER A 667 -41.70 5.79 -3.91
CA SER A 667 -40.79 4.95 -4.69
C SER A 667 -39.93 5.78 -5.64
N TYR A 668 -38.68 5.33 -5.81
CA TYR A 668 -37.68 5.94 -6.70
C TYR A 668 -37.31 5.01 -7.85
N SER A 669 -38.17 4.07 -8.24
CA SER A 669 -38.01 3.32 -9.48
C SER A 669 -38.29 4.23 -10.69
N LEU A 670 -37.63 3.95 -11.84
CA LEU A 670 -37.77 4.76 -13.05
C LEU A 670 -39.24 4.94 -13.43
N ALA A 671 -39.98 3.84 -13.49
CA ALA A 671 -41.42 3.85 -13.82
C ALA A 671 -42.28 4.71 -12.88
N ASN A 672 -41.97 4.75 -11.57
CA ASN A 672 -42.75 5.57 -10.63
C ASN A 672 -42.37 7.06 -10.71
N LEU A 673 -41.07 7.33 -10.90
CA LEU A 673 -40.59 8.72 -11.06
C LEU A 673 -41.10 9.32 -12.37
N THR A 674 -41.02 8.60 -13.50
CA THR A 674 -41.53 9.09 -14.78
C THR A 674 -43.03 9.37 -14.73
N LYS A 675 -43.80 8.48 -14.07
CA LYS A 675 -45.22 8.72 -13.82
C LYS A 675 -45.48 9.97 -12.94
N HIS A 676 -44.70 10.13 -11.87
CA HIS A 676 -44.86 11.25 -10.93
C HIS A 676 -44.53 12.61 -11.56
N PHE A 677 -43.49 12.66 -12.39
CA PHE A 677 -43.06 13.90 -13.06
C PHE A 677 -43.59 14.06 -14.47
N HIS A 678 -44.55 13.21 -14.89
CA HIS A 678 -45.20 13.25 -16.22
C HIS A 678 -44.19 13.18 -17.37
N ILE A 679 -43.10 12.40 -17.21
CA ILE A 679 -42.12 12.18 -18.28
C ILE A 679 -42.71 11.12 -19.23
N GLU A 680 -42.85 11.47 -20.50
CA GLU A 680 -43.29 10.54 -21.53
C GLU A 680 -42.22 9.50 -21.84
N MET A 681 -42.60 8.22 -21.91
CA MET A 681 -41.74 7.11 -22.30
C MET A 681 -42.38 6.36 -23.47
N GLU A 682 -41.62 6.21 -24.55
CA GLU A 682 -42.11 5.48 -25.73
C GLU A 682 -42.33 3.99 -25.41
N ARG A 683 -41.37 3.37 -24.69
CA ARG A 683 -41.43 1.95 -24.32
C ARG A 683 -40.51 1.64 -23.14
N HIS A 684 -41.04 1.09 -22.04
CA HIS A 684 -40.27 0.57 -20.91
C HIS A 684 -39.42 -0.64 -21.32
N HIS A 685 -38.30 -0.82 -20.68
CA HIS A 685 -37.35 -1.90 -20.91
C HIS A 685 -36.79 -1.91 -22.34
N ARG A 686 -36.45 -0.73 -22.83
CA ARG A 686 -35.64 -0.49 -24.03
C ARG A 686 -34.59 0.56 -23.64
N ALA A 687 -33.35 0.18 -23.80
CA ALA A 687 -32.23 0.91 -23.22
C ALA A 687 -32.20 2.41 -23.56
N LEU A 688 -32.45 2.80 -24.78
CA LEU A 688 -32.49 4.24 -25.13
C LEU A 688 -33.66 4.97 -24.49
N SER A 689 -34.87 4.37 -24.46
CA SER A 689 -36.04 4.98 -23.84
C SER A 689 -35.86 5.23 -22.35
N ASP A 690 -35.27 4.25 -21.65
CA ASP A 690 -34.96 4.32 -20.22
C ASP A 690 -33.82 5.31 -19.94
N ALA A 691 -32.79 5.37 -20.81
CA ALA A 691 -31.73 6.39 -20.74
C ALA A 691 -32.24 7.82 -20.94
N VAL A 692 -33.17 8.07 -21.91
CA VAL A 692 -33.81 9.37 -22.12
C VAL A 692 -34.61 9.77 -20.90
N ALA A 693 -35.43 8.87 -20.36
CA ALA A 693 -36.22 9.12 -19.16
C ALA A 693 -35.32 9.44 -17.94
N ALA A 694 -34.23 8.72 -17.76
CA ALA A 694 -33.25 8.99 -16.71
C ALA A 694 -32.54 10.34 -16.93
N ALA A 695 -32.32 10.76 -18.18
CA ALA A 695 -31.78 12.08 -18.51
C ALA A 695 -32.73 13.22 -18.12
N GLU A 696 -34.04 13.08 -18.38
CA GLU A 696 -35.02 14.05 -17.91
C GLU A 696 -35.08 14.15 -16.38
N LEU A 697 -35.01 13.01 -15.67
CA LEU A 697 -34.91 13.03 -14.21
C LEU A 697 -33.66 13.75 -13.71
N LEU A 698 -32.52 13.61 -14.41
CA LEU A 698 -31.29 14.31 -14.06
C LEU A 698 -31.46 15.83 -14.25
N LYS A 699 -32.07 16.28 -15.33
CA LYS A 699 -32.35 17.70 -15.57
C LYS A 699 -33.22 18.29 -14.46
N LEU A 700 -34.32 17.62 -14.11
CA LEU A 700 -35.20 18.03 -13.00
C LEU A 700 -34.45 18.12 -11.66
N ALA A 701 -33.56 17.18 -11.39
CA ALA A 701 -32.75 17.22 -10.18
C ALA A 701 -31.83 18.44 -10.18
N PHE A 702 -31.23 18.77 -11.31
CA PHE A 702 -30.32 19.91 -11.45
C PHE A 702 -31.06 21.25 -11.35
N GLU A 703 -32.19 21.40 -12.02
CA GLU A 703 -33.04 22.58 -11.94
C GLU A 703 -33.48 22.87 -10.49
N LYS A 704 -33.88 21.83 -9.76
CA LYS A 704 -34.30 21.96 -8.36
C LYS A 704 -33.18 22.42 -7.44
N GLU A 705 -31.95 22.00 -7.69
CA GLU A 705 -30.80 22.47 -6.92
C GLU A 705 -30.46 23.92 -7.23
N ASP A 706 -30.51 24.32 -8.49
CA ASP A 706 -30.20 25.67 -8.90
C ASP A 706 -31.23 26.65 -8.30
N GLU A 707 -32.53 26.27 -8.24
CA GLU A 707 -33.57 27.04 -7.53
C GLU A 707 -33.21 27.19 -6.02
N ALA A 708 -32.75 26.13 -5.36
CA ALA A 708 -32.39 26.15 -3.95
C ALA A 708 -31.18 27.05 -3.68
N ILE A 709 -30.19 27.07 -4.58
CA ILE A 709 -28.99 27.94 -4.47
C ILE A 709 -29.40 29.40 -4.62
N ILE A 710 -30.25 29.72 -5.62
CA ILE A 710 -30.74 31.09 -5.84
C ILE A 710 -31.54 31.59 -4.64
N ALA A 711 -32.41 30.75 -4.06
CA ALA A 711 -33.19 31.10 -2.88
C ALA A 711 -32.31 31.45 -1.66
N ASN A 712 -31.24 30.65 -1.42
CA ASN A 712 -30.29 30.89 -0.30
C ASN A 712 -29.37 32.11 -0.49
N VAL A 713 -29.20 32.59 -1.73
CA VAL A 713 -28.39 33.82 -2.00
C VAL A 713 -29.28 35.08 -1.90
N SER A 714 -30.59 34.90 -1.94
CA SER A 714 -31.57 35.99 -1.88
C SER A 714 -32.07 36.30 -0.46
N GLU A 715 -31.79 35.47 0.51
CA GLU A 715 -31.92 35.69 1.96
C GLU A 715 -30.62 36.23 2.60
#